data_2f275035fdb8a7f95ec68114268977be
#
_entry.id   2f275035fdb8a7f95ec68114268977be
#
_cell.length_a   1.000
_cell.length_b   1.000
_cell.length_c   1.000
_cell.angle_alpha   90.00
_cell.angle_beta   90.00
_cell.angle_gamma   90.00
#
_symmetry.space_group_name_H-M   'P 1'
#
loop_
_entity.id
_entity.type
_entity.pdbx_description
1 polymer ?
#
loop_
_entity_poly.entity_id
_entity_poly.type
_entity_poly.pdbx_seq_one_letter_code
_entity_poly.pdbx_strand_id
1 'polypeptide(L)'
;MTTLVENVPELNGWNLVELIGRMTTLSDSSDSAESLKDAGNDAVKRGEWVEANDYYTEALQLTTEDDKVLRAALYRNRALSRLKQDDYEGAESDATKEGVSRSSAYVSSEVEAAAFNNLLVLAREGEAGASRIWNVGKGALMLLSVAEDPNQSLEMSVCAIRIVDELLKNHARALLFLSMHDLDGLRSVRRVCRLMCGKDAKEYVDASGLIMQRMFNALVKMDRSKDIKPDPEVAEANKVWIIRVILELQDMLRDKTVTAIVREMVIDILLKNLMHMDGGIPRGWSWKFVEDQGLLTLLDVASQIPEQCDYPVSHETRQHVAICLQRLDEDMVFDTKRAIYKEKVDYFFNSLMARAGDDEEGNRVRIKLAAFLITMLQGPVDIGVNLVTNDQVTAVMLQMAASSNNLMQSVAAELIVMTVVKHERATSILKVGLPILRKLYDSEDENVKVRALVGLCKCAAAGGDDASRATMKEGAPLKLAHTCKKFLLDYEKYSTDVRRFACEGLSYLSLDADVKEWIVEDSLLLRALFCLAQSAGALCVFTLANIYVNLTNSFDKPNVDEELVKLAQFAKHHVPEIHPKDTEEYVERRVRCLVEEGAVSACVAISKTESHKALELLARAMLAFSEIEDLRGRIICEGGTKLCLRLTKEATPEGKIKAAHAIAKLGAKTDPQIAFPGQRAYEVVKPLCDLLHPDIEGKPNYDALLTLTNLASMSDSVRRRILKERAVPKIEEFWFMTDHEHLRGAAAELLLNLLFLDEFFKDTVRPGTDRLKLWVLYAAEENERLARAATAAFAVLTEDVDANRRIFEDIKSWPEVFKEIAMHEDPEAQRRGLMGIANIMESDEKLCSEVVASEVFRVLVAITKLGASNEARKGATEQAKRALAAAEKLGIIRPTDRELYERTAKVSTIPEE
;
A
#
# COMPACT_ATOMS: atom_id res chain seq x y z
N MET A 1 23.15 5.88 30.29
CA MET A 1 24.39 5.72 29.50
C MET A 1 25.36 6.87 29.72
N THR A 2 25.35 7.51 30.87
CA THR A 2 26.24 8.64 31.22
C THR A 2 27.19 8.31 32.37
N THR A 3 27.31 7.04 32.73
CA THR A 3 28.10 6.59 33.89
C THR A 3 29.11 5.48 33.56
N LEU A 4 29.42 5.28 32.28
CA LEU A 4 30.40 4.24 31.84
C LEU A 4 31.60 4.79 31.08
N VAL A 5 31.79 6.13 31.04
CA VAL A 5 32.91 6.76 30.32
C VAL A 5 33.99 7.30 31.26
N GLU A 6 33.82 7.23 32.59
CA GLU A 6 34.81 7.80 33.53
C GLU A 6 35.88 6.86 34.08
N ASN A 7 36.00 5.63 33.57
CA ASN A 7 37.00 4.69 34.13
C ASN A 7 37.69 3.83 33.05
N VAL A 8 38.28 4.43 32.03
CA VAL A 8 39.31 3.76 31.22
C VAL A 8 40.47 4.73 30.96
N PRO A 9 41.46 4.72 31.85
CA PRO A 9 42.68 5.55 31.70
C PRO A 9 43.70 5.01 30.67
N GLU A 10 43.43 4.00 29.85
CA GLU A 10 44.42 3.29 29.05
C GLU A 10 44.20 3.35 27.50
N LEU A 11 43.30 4.14 26.98
CA LEU A 11 43.11 4.27 25.52
C LEU A 11 43.86 5.46 24.88
N ASN A 12 44.68 6.19 25.64
CA ASN A 12 45.59 7.21 25.12
C ASN A 12 47.00 6.69 24.86
N GLY A 13 47.23 5.39 24.81
CA GLY A 13 48.51 4.77 24.60
C GLY A 13 48.59 3.90 23.35
N TRP A 14 48.39 4.46 22.18
CA TRP A 14 49.01 3.86 21.00
C TRP A 14 50.53 3.97 21.22
N ASN A 15 51.15 2.82 21.41
CA ASN A 15 52.56 2.74 21.71
C ASN A 15 53.32 3.39 20.54
N LEU A 16 54.05 4.45 20.79
CA LEU A 16 54.87 5.18 19.81
C LEU A 16 55.79 4.22 19.00
N VAL A 17 56.15 3.08 19.60
CA VAL A 17 56.92 1.99 18.98
C VAL A 17 56.11 1.23 17.92
N GLU A 18 54.82 1.08 18.08
CA GLU A 18 53.92 0.42 17.10
C GLU A 18 53.58 1.36 15.94
N LEU A 19 53.45 2.67 16.22
CA LEU A 19 53.34 3.71 15.19
C LEU A 19 54.63 3.83 14.35
N ILE A 20 55.80 3.81 14.99
CA ILE A 20 57.10 3.81 14.32
C ILE A 20 57.35 2.50 13.55
N GLY A 21 56.91 1.36 14.09
CA GLY A 21 56.99 0.05 13.42
C GLY A 21 56.13 0.00 12.15
N ARG A 22 54.94 0.61 12.14
CA ARG A 22 54.11 0.74 10.95
C ARG A 22 54.63 1.74 9.93
N MET A 23 55.24 2.84 10.37
CA MET A 23 55.87 3.83 9.47
C MET A 23 57.15 3.29 8.78
N THR A 24 57.87 2.36 9.38
CA THR A 24 59.10 1.79 8.80
C THR A 24 58.86 0.62 7.82
N THR A 25 57.63 0.09 7.75
CA THR A 25 57.24 -0.97 6.79
C THR A 25 56.55 -0.42 5.53
N LEU A 26 56.32 0.91 5.43
CA LEU A 26 55.62 1.57 4.33
C LEU A 26 56.60 2.38 3.47
N SER A 27 57.35 1.70 2.59
CA SER A 27 58.34 2.36 1.72
C SER A 27 57.80 2.82 0.35
N ASP A 28 56.48 2.66 0.05
CA ASP A 28 55.85 3.21 -1.15
C ASP A 28 54.62 4.05 -0.74
N SER A 29 54.73 5.38 -0.88
CA SER A 29 53.90 6.34 -0.22
C SER A 29 52.48 6.47 -0.75
N SER A 30 52.16 6.17 -2.02
CA SER A 30 50.83 6.29 -2.59
C SER A 30 49.91 5.07 -2.30
N ASP A 31 50.48 3.86 -2.42
CA ASP A 31 49.72 2.62 -2.13
C ASP A 31 49.36 2.50 -0.64
N SER A 32 50.11 3.15 0.24
CA SER A 32 49.87 3.17 1.68
C SER A 32 48.73 4.11 2.10
N ALA A 33 48.60 5.25 1.46
CA ALA A 33 47.51 6.20 1.75
C ALA A 33 46.14 5.68 1.27
N GLU A 34 46.08 4.95 0.13
CA GLU A 34 44.88 4.28 -0.33
C GLU A 34 44.47 3.11 0.58
N SER A 35 45.42 2.34 1.06
CA SER A 35 45.18 1.26 2.02
C SER A 35 44.63 1.77 3.34
N LEU A 36 45.10 2.89 3.85
CA LEU A 36 44.55 3.56 5.04
C LEU A 36 43.14 4.15 4.79
N LYS A 37 42.89 4.69 3.60
CA LYS A 37 41.55 5.12 3.20
C LYS A 37 40.52 3.96 3.25
N ASP A 38 40.94 2.79 2.74
CA ASP A 38 40.09 1.62 2.73
C ASP A 38 39.88 1.02 4.13
N ALA A 39 40.90 1.04 4.98
CA ALA A 39 40.76 0.70 6.41
C ALA A 39 39.79 1.65 7.13
N GLY A 40 39.89 2.95 6.84
CA GLY A 40 38.93 3.93 7.35
C GLY A 40 37.50 3.70 6.85
N ASN A 41 37.31 3.33 5.57
CA ASN A 41 35.99 2.98 5.01
C ASN A 41 35.42 1.71 5.68
N ASP A 42 36.24 0.73 6.03
CA ASP A 42 35.81 -0.48 6.73
C ASP A 42 35.47 -0.20 8.21
N ALA A 43 36.17 0.70 8.88
CA ALA A 43 35.80 1.20 10.21
C ALA A 43 34.44 1.93 10.17
N VAL A 44 34.20 2.75 9.15
CA VAL A 44 32.86 3.37 8.93
C VAL A 44 31.76 2.32 8.80
N LYS A 45 31.97 1.23 8.05
CA LYS A 45 31.00 0.13 7.93
C LYS A 45 30.71 -0.57 9.26
N ARG A 46 31.70 -0.63 10.16
CA ARG A 46 31.52 -1.17 11.52
C ARG A 46 30.93 -0.18 12.51
N GLY A 47 30.78 1.10 12.14
CA GLY A 47 30.28 2.17 13.00
C GLY A 47 31.33 2.76 13.97
N GLU A 48 32.61 2.48 13.73
CA GLU A 48 33.76 2.90 14.54
C GLU A 48 34.28 4.26 14.06
N TRP A 49 33.54 5.32 14.31
CA TRP A 49 33.75 6.66 13.74
C TRP A 49 35.06 7.31 14.18
N VAL A 50 35.49 7.07 15.43
CA VAL A 50 36.76 7.60 15.95
C VAL A 50 37.94 6.96 15.21
N GLU A 51 37.95 5.66 15.10
CA GLU A 51 38.97 4.90 14.39
C GLU A 51 39.06 5.27 12.90
N ALA A 52 37.88 5.44 12.27
CA ALA A 52 37.77 5.92 10.88
C ALA A 52 38.41 7.30 10.69
N ASN A 53 38.14 8.23 11.63
CA ASN A 53 38.73 9.58 11.61
C ASN A 53 40.29 9.53 11.74
N ASP A 54 40.81 8.64 12.56
CA ASP A 54 42.25 8.45 12.74
C ASP A 54 42.89 7.91 11.47
N TYR A 55 42.32 6.88 10.84
CA TYR A 55 42.81 6.35 9.57
C TYR A 55 42.81 7.40 8.46
N TYR A 56 41.78 8.20 8.31
CA TYR A 56 41.72 9.26 7.31
C TYR A 56 42.72 10.39 7.62
N THR A 57 43.03 10.65 8.90
CA THR A 57 44.01 11.66 9.31
C THR A 57 45.41 11.18 8.98
N GLU A 58 45.71 9.93 9.26
CA GLU A 58 46.97 9.29 8.94
C GLU A 58 47.19 9.23 7.40
N ALA A 59 46.17 8.85 6.65
CA ALA A 59 46.23 8.85 5.20
C ALA A 59 46.51 10.24 4.62
N LEU A 60 45.88 11.31 5.18
CA LEU A 60 46.13 12.69 4.76
C LEU A 60 47.54 13.16 5.02
N GLN A 61 48.25 12.64 6.05
CA GLN A 61 49.62 12.96 6.34
C GLN A 61 50.62 12.31 5.34
N LEU A 62 50.19 11.21 4.73
CA LEU A 62 51.03 10.48 3.75
C LEU A 62 50.80 11.00 2.32
N THR A 63 49.79 11.81 2.07
CA THR A 63 49.49 12.38 0.74
C THR A 63 50.25 13.69 0.50
N THR A 64 50.78 13.87 -0.71
CA THR A 64 51.40 15.12 -1.18
C THR A 64 50.36 16.13 -1.69
N GLU A 65 50.76 17.40 -1.92
CA GLU A 65 49.87 18.41 -2.51
C GLU A 65 49.49 18.10 -3.94
N ASP A 66 50.21 17.23 -4.63
CA ASP A 66 49.92 16.79 -6.00
C ASP A 66 48.82 15.70 -6.03
N ASP A 67 48.59 14.98 -4.94
CA ASP A 67 47.53 13.94 -4.82
C ASP A 67 46.10 14.51 -4.56
N LYS A 68 45.76 15.54 -5.32
CA LYS A 68 44.53 16.33 -5.08
C LYS A 68 43.25 15.50 -4.99
N VAL A 69 43.11 14.47 -5.83
CA VAL A 69 41.92 13.60 -5.87
C VAL A 69 41.80 12.75 -4.61
N LEU A 70 42.91 12.12 -4.18
CA LEU A 70 42.93 11.29 -2.98
C LEU A 70 42.71 12.14 -1.72
N ARG A 71 43.36 13.30 -1.63
CA ARG A 71 43.20 14.25 -0.53
C ARG A 71 41.75 14.74 -0.40
N ALA A 72 41.12 15.07 -1.51
CA ALA A 72 39.71 15.47 -1.52
C ALA A 72 38.80 14.33 -0.99
N ALA A 73 39.04 13.10 -1.44
CA ALA A 73 38.29 11.94 -0.94
C ALA A 73 38.51 11.70 0.56
N LEU A 74 39.70 11.86 1.06
CA LEU A 74 40.08 11.71 2.47
C LEU A 74 39.46 12.80 3.35
N TYR A 75 39.51 14.08 2.92
CA TYR A 75 38.85 15.17 3.64
C TYR A 75 37.33 14.95 3.72
N ARG A 76 36.71 14.53 2.61
CA ARG A 76 35.29 14.20 2.58
C ARG A 76 34.92 13.10 3.56
N ASN A 77 35.61 11.99 3.53
CA ASN A 77 35.35 10.84 4.39
C ASN A 77 35.60 11.16 5.86
N ARG A 78 36.64 11.96 6.15
CA ARG A 78 36.94 12.45 7.51
C ARG A 78 35.85 13.44 7.99
N ALA A 79 35.40 14.33 7.13
CA ALA A 79 34.30 15.23 7.47
C ALA A 79 33.02 14.45 7.86
N LEU A 80 32.70 13.36 7.15
CA LEU A 80 31.59 12.49 7.50
C LEU A 80 31.79 11.81 8.87
N SER A 81 32.98 11.29 9.14
CA SER A 81 33.31 10.68 10.44
C SER A 81 33.24 11.69 11.59
N ARG A 82 33.66 12.93 11.37
CA ARG A 82 33.57 14.03 12.35
C ARG A 82 32.14 14.44 12.59
N LEU A 83 31.31 14.51 11.55
CA LEU A 83 29.86 14.77 11.71
C LEU A 83 29.20 13.72 12.59
N LYS A 84 29.62 12.47 12.50
CA LYS A 84 29.09 11.37 13.33
C LYS A 84 29.58 11.43 14.78
N GLN A 85 30.63 12.16 15.04
CA GLN A 85 31.21 12.40 16.37
C GLN A 85 30.78 13.76 16.95
N ASP A 86 29.82 14.46 16.32
CA ASP A 86 29.38 15.81 16.70
C ASP A 86 30.47 16.90 16.62
N ASP A 87 31.61 16.63 15.93
CA ASP A 87 32.66 17.62 15.64
C ASP A 87 32.35 18.41 14.37
N TYR A 88 31.52 19.45 14.52
CA TYR A 88 31.04 20.26 13.38
C TYR A 88 32.07 21.24 12.86
N GLU A 89 32.87 21.84 13.76
CA GLU A 89 33.95 22.77 13.37
C GLU A 89 35.05 22.02 12.57
N GLY A 90 35.39 20.84 12.99
CA GLY A 90 36.35 19.98 12.27
C GLY A 90 35.79 19.53 10.94
N ALA A 91 34.50 19.19 10.85
CA ALA A 91 33.85 18.78 9.59
C ALA A 91 33.74 19.95 8.60
N GLU A 92 33.40 21.16 9.05
CA GLU A 92 33.38 22.36 8.22
C GLU A 92 34.78 22.74 7.69
N SER A 93 35.82 22.63 8.56
CA SER A 93 37.20 22.83 8.16
C SER A 93 37.65 21.86 7.09
N ASP A 94 37.27 20.59 7.20
CA ASP A 94 37.63 19.57 6.22
C ASP A 94 36.86 19.76 4.89
N ALA A 95 35.59 20.12 4.94
CA ALA A 95 34.81 20.46 3.75
C ALA A 95 35.36 21.68 2.99
N THR A 96 35.87 22.68 3.75
CA THR A 96 36.54 23.87 3.17
C THR A 96 37.89 23.49 2.51
N LYS A 97 38.70 22.63 3.16
CA LYS A 97 39.96 22.15 2.61
C LYS A 97 39.74 21.25 1.39
N GLU A 98 38.70 20.49 1.35
CA GLU A 98 38.27 19.76 0.18
C GLU A 98 38.05 20.71 -1.02
N GLY A 99 37.28 21.79 -0.84
CA GLY A 99 37.07 22.80 -1.88
C GLY A 99 38.33 23.49 -2.40
N VAL A 100 39.31 23.75 -1.55
CA VAL A 100 40.63 24.37 -1.89
C VAL A 100 41.55 23.40 -2.62
N SER A 101 41.48 22.11 -2.38
CA SER A 101 42.33 21.07 -3.04
C SER A 101 41.99 20.86 -4.52
N ARG A 102 41.09 21.64 -5.09
CA ARG A 102 40.52 21.47 -6.43
C ARG A 102 40.83 22.59 -7.39
N SER A 103 41.47 22.23 -8.46
CA SER A 103 41.67 23.11 -9.61
C SER A 103 41.38 22.43 -10.96
N SER A 104 40.30 21.61 -11.03
CA SER A 104 39.86 21.07 -12.31
C SER A 104 38.34 20.88 -12.27
N ALA A 105 37.62 21.46 -13.22
CA ALA A 105 36.15 21.51 -13.29
C ALA A 105 35.43 20.12 -13.31
N TYR A 106 36.12 19.07 -13.63
CA TYR A 106 35.55 17.71 -13.70
C TYR A 106 35.52 16.99 -12.34
N VAL A 107 36.49 17.25 -11.47
CA VAL A 107 36.54 16.69 -10.09
C VAL A 107 35.59 17.45 -9.16
N SER A 108 35.26 18.69 -9.47
CA SER A 108 34.33 19.56 -8.76
C SER A 108 32.91 18.95 -8.67
N SER A 109 32.36 18.40 -9.75
CA SER A 109 30.97 17.96 -9.83
C SER A 109 30.65 16.72 -8.97
N GLU A 110 31.49 15.70 -8.95
CA GLU A 110 31.25 14.47 -8.17
C GLU A 110 31.32 14.69 -6.66
N VAL A 111 32.14 15.59 -6.23
CA VAL A 111 32.31 15.85 -4.78
C VAL A 111 31.24 16.81 -4.25
N GLU A 112 30.79 17.75 -5.08
CA GLU A 112 29.61 18.54 -4.74
C GLU A 112 28.38 17.64 -4.64
N ALA A 113 28.18 16.71 -5.58
CA ALA A 113 27.11 15.72 -5.50
C ALA A 113 27.20 14.87 -4.24
N ALA A 114 28.41 14.43 -3.85
CA ALA A 114 28.61 13.67 -2.60
C ALA A 114 28.34 14.52 -1.35
N ALA A 115 28.70 15.81 -1.34
CA ALA A 115 28.40 16.73 -0.24
C ALA A 115 26.87 16.91 -0.08
N PHE A 116 26.15 17.11 -1.19
CA PHE A 116 24.70 17.19 -1.16
C PHE A 116 24.03 15.89 -0.67
N ASN A 117 24.54 14.72 -1.08
CA ASN A 117 24.06 13.45 -0.58
C ASN A 117 24.30 13.29 0.94
N ASN A 118 25.43 13.74 1.45
CA ASN A 118 25.72 13.74 2.90
C ASN A 118 24.75 14.71 3.66
N LEU A 119 24.48 15.88 3.11
CA LEU A 119 23.48 16.80 3.68
C LEU A 119 22.09 16.18 3.68
N LEU A 120 21.72 15.44 2.63
CA LEU A 120 20.44 14.73 2.58
C LEU A 120 20.34 13.64 3.65
N VAL A 121 21.43 12.89 3.87
CA VAL A 121 21.50 11.90 4.95
C VAL A 121 21.33 12.59 6.31
N LEU A 122 22.05 13.68 6.55
CA LEU A 122 21.95 14.46 7.78
C LEU A 122 20.52 14.99 8.02
N ALA A 123 19.86 15.50 6.97
CA ALA A 123 18.49 15.96 7.05
C ALA A 123 17.49 14.85 7.42
N ARG A 124 17.78 13.60 7.01
CA ARG A 124 16.97 12.41 7.27
C ARG A 124 17.23 11.74 8.63
N GLU A 125 18.35 11.99 9.25
CA GLU A 125 18.69 11.42 10.57
C GLU A 125 17.79 11.91 11.71
N GLY A 126 17.02 12.98 11.48
CA GLY A 126 15.99 13.45 12.40
C GLY A 126 15.92 14.97 12.53
N GLU A 127 15.13 15.40 13.49
CA GLU A 127 14.84 16.85 13.71
C GLU A 127 16.10 17.66 14.02
N ALA A 128 17.08 17.07 14.71
CA ALA A 128 18.32 17.77 15.06
C ALA A 128 19.16 18.10 13.82
N GLY A 129 19.36 17.14 12.91
CA GLY A 129 20.07 17.35 11.65
C GLY A 129 19.39 18.37 10.74
N ALA A 130 18.06 18.23 10.58
CA ALA A 130 17.26 19.17 9.79
C ALA A 130 17.30 20.59 10.36
N SER A 131 17.23 20.76 11.68
CA SER A 131 17.30 22.08 12.34
C SER A 131 18.65 22.76 12.14
N ARG A 132 19.74 21.99 12.12
CA ARG A 132 21.09 22.54 11.84
C ARG A 132 21.16 23.14 10.46
N ILE A 133 20.76 22.39 9.42
CA ILE A 133 20.75 22.88 8.03
C ILE A 133 19.84 24.11 7.90
N TRP A 134 18.69 24.11 8.55
CA TRP A 134 17.74 25.23 8.51
C TRP A 134 18.32 26.50 9.10
N ASN A 135 19.05 26.42 10.22
CA ASN A 135 19.57 27.56 10.96
C ASN A 135 20.85 28.16 10.34
N VAL A 136 21.53 27.47 9.45
CA VAL A 136 22.70 28.00 8.73
C VAL A 136 22.23 29.01 7.68
N GLY A 137 22.36 30.31 7.98
CA GLY A 137 22.34 31.40 7.01
C GLY A 137 21.22 31.40 5.96
N LYS A 138 19.95 31.08 6.29
CA LYS A 138 18.84 30.86 5.32
C LYS A 138 19.05 29.60 4.45
N GLY A 139 19.50 28.50 5.03
CA GLY A 139 19.90 27.28 4.33
C GLY A 139 18.89 26.77 3.29
N ALA A 140 17.58 26.81 3.57
CA ALA A 140 16.55 26.42 2.60
C ALA A 140 16.57 27.30 1.33
N LEU A 141 16.76 28.61 1.45
CA LEU A 141 16.78 29.52 0.31
C LEU A 141 18.07 29.36 -0.52
N MET A 142 19.20 29.09 0.14
CA MET A 142 20.46 28.76 -0.57
C MET A 142 20.34 27.46 -1.37
N LEU A 143 19.75 26.42 -0.79
CA LEU A 143 19.50 25.14 -1.48
C LEU A 143 18.59 25.32 -2.68
N LEU A 144 17.54 26.15 -2.56
CA LEU A 144 16.69 26.48 -3.71
C LEU A 144 17.45 27.22 -4.81
N SER A 145 18.36 28.14 -4.46
CA SER A 145 19.17 28.84 -5.46
C SER A 145 20.09 27.88 -6.24
N VAL A 146 20.62 26.82 -5.57
CA VAL A 146 21.36 25.76 -6.25
C VAL A 146 20.46 24.93 -7.17
N ALA A 147 19.24 24.63 -6.72
CA ALA A 147 18.27 23.88 -7.51
C ALA A 147 17.80 24.64 -8.76
N GLU A 148 17.68 25.97 -8.65
CA GLU A 148 17.24 26.88 -9.72
C GLU A 148 18.34 27.19 -10.75
N ASP A 149 19.61 26.94 -10.43
CA ASP A 149 20.72 27.22 -11.33
C ASP A 149 20.64 26.33 -12.59
N PRO A 150 20.52 26.92 -13.80
CA PRO A 150 20.46 26.16 -15.06
C PRO A 150 21.73 25.33 -15.33
N ASN A 151 22.89 25.77 -14.81
CA ASN A 151 24.18 25.11 -15.03
C ASN A 151 24.42 23.90 -14.13
N GLN A 152 23.63 23.75 -13.06
CA GLN A 152 23.74 22.60 -12.17
C GLN A 152 23.24 21.30 -12.81
N SER A 153 23.87 20.18 -12.47
CA SER A 153 23.40 18.87 -12.91
C SER A 153 21.99 18.57 -12.37
N LEU A 154 21.24 17.75 -13.09
CA LEU A 154 19.91 17.33 -12.68
C LEU A 154 19.94 16.66 -11.29
N GLU A 155 20.92 15.77 -11.09
CA GLU A 155 21.09 15.02 -9.83
C GLU A 155 21.30 15.96 -8.63
N MET A 156 22.15 16.95 -8.76
CA MET A 156 22.41 17.93 -7.69
C MET A 156 21.19 18.80 -7.41
N SER A 157 20.53 19.28 -8.45
CA SER A 157 19.30 20.05 -8.31
C SER A 157 18.21 19.27 -7.58
N VAL A 158 18.00 18.00 -7.97
CA VAL A 158 17.03 17.11 -7.31
C VAL A 158 17.43 16.81 -5.85
N CYS A 159 18.73 16.61 -5.59
CA CYS A 159 19.21 16.39 -4.23
C CYS A 159 18.99 17.62 -3.34
N ALA A 160 19.27 18.82 -3.83
CA ALA A 160 18.99 20.07 -3.12
C ALA A 160 17.49 20.23 -2.79
N ILE A 161 16.61 19.95 -3.76
CA ILE A 161 15.16 19.97 -3.56
C ILE A 161 14.72 18.96 -2.49
N ARG A 162 15.26 17.74 -2.53
CA ARG A 162 14.97 16.70 -1.53
C ARG A 162 15.41 17.08 -0.12
N ILE A 163 16.53 17.79 0.02
CA ILE A 163 16.94 18.33 1.32
C ILE A 163 15.90 19.35 1.81
N VAL A 164 15.46 20.27 0.97
CA VAL A 164 14.41 21.23 1.33
C VAL A 164 13.11 20.52 1.71
N ASP A 165 12.69 19.47 1.00
CA ASP A 165 11.54 18.65 1.38
C ASP A 165 11.68 18.07 2.80
N GLU A 166 12.87 17.53 3.14
CA GLU A 166 13.13 17.01 4.49
C GLU A 166 13.03 18.10 5.56
N LEU A 167 13.55 19.31 5.27
CA LEU A 167 13.46 20.45 6.20
C LEU A 167 12.02 20.87 6.46
N LEU A 168 11.17 20.84 5.42
CA LEU A 168 9.78 21.31 5.47
C LEU A 168 8.80 20.24 5.98
N LYS A 169 9.25 19.04 6.34
CA LYS A 169 8.43 18.08 7.10
C LYS A 169 7.97 18.63 8.45
N ASN A 170 8.73 19.55 9.04
CA ASN A 170 8.34 20.27 10.23
C ASN A 170 7.38 21.42 9.84
N HIS A 171 6.14 21.36 10.33
CA HIS A 171 5.09 22.32 9.97
C HIS A 171 5.45 23.77 10.34
N ALA A 172 6.12 23.98 11.48
CA ALA A 172 6.52 25.34 11.88
C ALA A 172 7.54 25.93 10.88
N ARG A 173 8.50 25.14 10.42
CA ARG A 173 9.45 25.57 9.38
C ARG A 173 8.75 25.82 8.04
N ALA A 174 7.79 24.99 7.67
CA ALA A 174 7.03 25.18 6.43
C ALA A 174 6.19 26.45 6.46
N LEU A 175 5.56 26.80 7.58
CA LEU A 175 4.85 28.06 7.77
C LEU A 175 5.79 29.27 7.78
N LEU A 176 6.96 29.15 8.41
CA LEU A 176 8.00 30.19 8.35
C LEU A 176 8.48 30.40 6.91
N PHE A 177 8.70 29.32 6.17
CA PHE A 177 9.09 29.37 4.76
C PHE A 177 8.06 30.11 3.91
N LEU A 178 6.76 29.91 4.13
CA LEU A 178 5.69 30.64 3.45
C LEU A 178 5.75 32.15 3.71
N SER A 179 6.19 32.58 4.89
CA SER A 179 6.30 34.00 5.27
C SER A 179 7.60 34.64 4.83
N MET A 180 8.60 33.86 4.37
CA MET A 180 9.87 34.39 3.86
C MET A 180 9.67 35.14 2.56
N HIS A 181 10.46 36.19 2.37
CA HIS A 181 10.57 36.92 1.10
C HIS A 181 11.94 36.67 0.49
N ASP A 182 11.96 36.43 -0.82
CA ASP A 182 13.22 36.40 -1.59
C ASP A 182 13.88 37.78 -1.63
N LEU A 183 15.16 37.81 -2.00
CA LEU A 183 15.90 39.05 -2.22
C LEU A 183 15.21 39.98 -3.23
N ASP A 184 14.49 39.41 -4.20
CA ASP A 184 13.73 40.11 -5.23
C ASP A 184 12.29 40.47 -4.79
N GLY A 185 11.93 40.25 -3.52
CA GLY A 185 10.60 40.54 -2.99
C GLY A 185 9.50 39.54 -3.44
N LEU A 186 9.88 38.45 -4.12
CA LEU A 186 8.93 37.41 -4.52
C LEU A 186 8.52 36.58 -3.31
N ARG A 187 7.23 36.19 -3.31
CA ARG A 187 6.72 35.30 -2.26
C ARG A 187 7.15 33.84 -2.52
N SER A 188 7.43 33.13 -1.43
CA SER A 188 7.91 31.73 -1.50
C SER A 188 7.03 30.82 -2.35
N VAL A 189 5.70 31.04 -2.37
CA VAL A 189 4.76 30.28 -3.23
C VAL A 189 5.14 30.41 -4.71
N ARG A 190 5.31 31.63 -5.21
CA ARG A 190 5.71 31.89 -6.61
C ARG A 190 7.08 31.33 -6.92
N ARG A 191 7.99 31.38 -5.94
CA ARG A 191 9.31 30.76 -6.12
C ARG A 191 9.22 29.27 -6.33
N VAL A 192 8.41 28.56 -5.53
CA VAL A 192 8.21 27.13 -5.69
C VAL A 192 7.51 26.81 -7.03
N CYS A 193 6.53 27.61 -7.46
CA CYS A 193 5.92 27.48 -8.77
C CYS A 193 6.96 27.60 -9.91
N ARG A 194 7.86 28.60 -9.83
CA ARG A 194 8.96 28.75 -10.82
C ARG A 194 9.98 27.63 -10.71
N LEU A 195 10.28 27.16 -9.49
CA LEU A 195 11.13 26.00 -9.30
C LEU A 195 10.58 24.78 -10.03
N MET A 196 9.28 24.49 -9.93
CA MET A 196 8.66 23.37 -10.66
C MET A 196 8.90 23.48 -12.18
N CYS A 197 8.97 24.69 -12.72
CA CYS A 197 9.26 24.95 -14.15
C CYS A 197 10.75 24.98 -14.50
N GLY A 198 11.65 24.79 -13.55
CA GLY A 198 13.10 25.01 -13.74
C GLY A 198 13.78 24.03 -14.68
N LYS A 199 13.40 22.77 -14.67
CA LYS A 199 13.94 21.73 -15.54
C LYS A 199 12.85 20.77 -16.01
N ASP A 200 12.85 20.45 -17.31
CA ASP A 200 11.86 19.55 -17.93
C ASP A 200 12.28 18.08 -17.73
N ALA A 201 12.27 17.64 -16.46
CA ALA A 201 12.59 16.28 -16.05
C ALA A 201 11.61 15.84 -14.97
N LYS A 202 10.96 14.69 -15.14
CA LYS A 202 9.93 14.18 -14.22
C LYS A 202 10.43 14.10 -12.77
N GLU A 203 11.63 13.61 -12.54
CA GLU A 203 12.22 13.50 -11.21
C GLU A 203 12.40 14.88 -10.51
N TYR A 204 12.73 15.91 -11.28
CA TYR A 204 12.86 17.27 -10.76
C TYR A 204 11.48 17.87 -10.42
N VAL A 205 10.51 17.69 -11.31
CA VAL A 205 9.13 18.17 -11.12
C VAL A 205 8.47 17.45 -9.93
N ASP A 206 8.64 16.13 -9.83
CA ASP A 206 8.12 15.33 -8.70
C ASP A 206 8.73 15.82 -7.37
N ALA A 207 10.03 16.05 -7.33
CA ALA A 207 10.69 16.52 -6.10
C ALA A 207 10.23 17.94 -5.71
N SER A 208 10.11 18.86 -6.67
CA SER A 208 9.66 20.23 -6.40
C SER A 208 8.17 20.31 -6.05
N GLY A 209 7.33 19.45 -6.63
CA GLY A 209 5.93 19.32 -6.26
C GLY A 209 5.73 18.87 -4.80
N LEU A 210 6.63 18.04 -4.25
CA LEU A 210 6.61 17.67 -2.84
C LEU A 210 6.78 18.88 -1.92
N ILE A 211 7.59 19.87 -2.26
CA ILE A 211 7.72 21.11 -1.48
C ILE A 211 6.36 21.82 -1.39
N MET A 212 5.65 21.95 -2.51
CA MET A 212 4.31 22.53 -2.52
C MET A 212 3.35 21.73 -1.64
N GLN A 213 3.42 20.40 -1.68
CA GLN A 213 2.61 19.54 -0.81
C GLN A 213 2.93 19.72 0.67
N ARG A 214 4.23 19.93 1.06
CA ARG A 214 4.59 20.26 2.45
C ARG A 214 3.97 21.59 2.92
N MET A 215 3.91 22.57 2.03
CA MET A 215 3.25 23.84 2.32
C MET A 215 1.75 23.65 2.62
N PHE A 216 1.04 22.88 1.79
CA PHE A 216 -0.36 22.53 2.06
C PHE A 216 -0.52 21.76 3.38
N ASN A 217 0.31 20.76 3.62
CA ASN A 217 0.26 19.98 4.85
C ASN A 217 0.40 20.85 6.11
N ALA A 218 1.31 21.83 6.07
CA ALA A 218 1.52 22.75 7.18
C ALA A 218 0.34 23.72 7.35
N LEU A 219 -0.24 24.22 6.25
CA LEU A 219 -1.39 25.14 6.29
C LEU A 219 -2.64 24.53 6.93
N VAL A 220 -2.78 23.20 6.85
CA VAL A 220 -3.91 22.45 7.43
C VAL A 220 -3.50 21.54 8.60
N LYS A 221 -2.24 21.56 9.02
CA LYS A 221 -1.66 20.71 10.07
C LYS A 221 -1.86 19.21 9.83
N MET A 222 -1.76 18.78 8.58
CA MET A 222 -1.92 17.37 8.18
C MET A 222 -0.57 16.64 8.18
N ASP A 223 -0.55 15.38 8.65
CA ASP A 223 0.60 14.48 8.48
C ASP A 223 0.11 13.06 8.16
N ARG A 224 0.14 12.71 6.88
CA ARG A 224 -0.28 11.38 6.40
C ARG A 224 0.58 10.25 6.97
N SER A 225 1.86 10.51 7.28
CA SER A 225 2.75 9.48 7.82
C SER A 225 2.38 9.07 9.25
N LYS A 226 1.73 9.97 9.99
CA LYS A 226 1.26 9.77 11.36
C LYS A 226 -0.26 9.62 11.47
N ASP A 227 -0.96 9.50 10.33
CA ASP A 227 -2.43 9.44 10.25
C ASP A 227 -3.12 10.67 10.91
N ILE A 228 -2.46 11.85 10.85
CA ILE A 228 -3.01 13.11 11.34
C ILE A 228 -3.84 13.73 10.22
N LYS A 229 -5.15 13.84 10.46
CA LYS A 229 -6.11 14.48 9.55
C LYS A 229 -6.00 16.00 9.57
N PRO A 230 -6.46 16.69 8.50
CA PRO A 230 -6.50 18.15 8.46
C PRO A 230 -7.32 18.75 9.62
N ASP A 231 -6.79 19.82 10.21
CA ASP A 231 -7.43 20.57 11.29
C ASP A 231 -8.22 21.75 10.71
N PRO A 232 -9.56 21.77 10.83
CA PRO A 232 -10.41 22.83 10.27
C PRO A 232 -10.11 24.23 10.83
N GLU A 233 -9.77 24.34 12.11
CA GLU A 233 -9.47 25.62 12.77
C GLU A 233 -8.16 26.21 12.24
N VAL A 234 -7.14 25.37 12.08
CA VAL A 234 -5.85 25.76 11.51
C VAL A 234 -6.01 26.14 10.02
N ALA A 235 -6.81 25.40 9.27
CA ALA A 235 -7.10 25.72 7.87
C ALA A 235 -7.82 27.08 7.73
N GLU A 236 -8.79 27.39 8.58
CA GLU A 236 -9.47 28.70 8.55
C GLU A 236 -8.53 29.83 8.96
N ALA A 237 -7.67 29.63 9.96
CA ALA A 237 -6.64 30.61 10.32
C ALA A 237 -5.67 30.92 9.18
N ASN A 238 -5.35 29.90 8.35
CA ASN A 238 -4.43 30.02 7.21
C ASN A 238 -5.14 30.26 5.86
N LYS A 239 -6.42 30.55 5.84
CA LYS A 239 -7.28 30.70 4.66
C LYS A 239 -6.68 31.55 3.55
N VAL A 240 -6.09 32.71 3.91
CA VAL A 240 -5.50 33.62 2.93
C VAL A 240 -4.35 32.96 2.16
N TRP A 241 -3.52 32.20 2.84
CA TRP A 241 -2.42 31.47 2.22
C TRP A 241 -2.91 30.31 1.33
N ILE A 242 -3.93 29.57 1.79
CA ILE A 242 -4.52 28.46 1.02
C ILE A 242 -5.09 29.00 -0.31
N ILE A 243 -5.92 30.05 -0.24
CA ILE A 243 -6.49 30.69 -1.44
C ILE A 243 -5.37 31.10 -2.39
N ARG A 244 -4.32 31.73 -1.88
CA ARG A 244 -3.22 32.19 -2.69
C ARG A 244 -2.48 31.06 -3.40
N VAL A 245 -2.18 29.96 -2.71
CA VAL A 245 -1.54 28.78 -3.30
C VAL A 245 -2.42 28.21 -4.40
N ILE A 246 -3.72 28.09 -4.17
CA ILE A 246 -4.67 27.58 -5.16
C ILE A 246 -4.69 28.49 -6.41
N LEU A 247 -4.72 29.80 -6.25
CA LEU A 247 -4.74 30.76 -7.38
C LEU A 247 -3.45 30.68 -8.20
N GLU A 248 -2.28 30.65 -7.56
CA GLU A 248 -0.99 30.53 -8.27
C GLU A 248 -0.92 29.19 -9.06
N LEU A 249 -1.40 28.09 -8.48
CA LEU A 249 -1.50 26.79 -9.17
C LEU A 249 -2.51 26.84 -10.35
N GLN A 250 -3.65 27.51 -10.16
CA GLN A 250 -4.66 27.68 -11.21
C GLN A 250 -4.14 28.49 -12.39
N ASP A 251 -3.32 29.54 -12.15
CA ASP A 251 -2.70 30.34 -13.20
C ASP A 251 -1.74 29.49 -14.04
N MET A 252 -1.00 28.56 -13.41
CA MET A 252 -0.10 27.64 -14.12
C MET A 252 -0.83 26.69 -15.09
N LEU A 253 -2.12 26.39 -14.87
CA LEU A 253 -2.87 25.46 -15.73
C LEU A 253 -3.02 25.94 -17.18
N ARG A 254 -3.05 27.25 -17.44
CA ARG A 254 -3.17 27.84 -18.77
C ARG A 254 -1.91 28.55 -19.27
N ASP A 255 -0.87 28.57 -18.46
CA ASP A 255 0.37 29.24 -18.83
C ASP A 255 1.07 28.48 -19.96
N LYS A 256 1.39 29.17 -21.04
CA LYS A 256 2.05 28.62 -22.24
C LYS A 256 3.50 28.23 -22.00
N THR A 257 4.13 28.78 -20.99
CA THR A 257 5.52 28.46 -20.62
C THR A 257 5.65 27.22 -19.75
N VAL A 258 4.52 26.74 -19.18
CA VAL A 258 4.46 25.54 -18.33
C VAL A 258 4.46 24.29 -19.21
N THR A 259 5.39 23.36 -18.95
CA THR A 259 5.46 22.08 -19.69
C THR A 259 4.31 21.15 -19.31
N ALA A 260 4.06 20.11 -20.12
CA ALA A 260 3.02 19.13 -19.83
C ALA A 260 3.23 18.42 -18.49
N ILE A 261 4.47 18.01 -18.19
CA ILE A 261 4.83 17.32 -16.94
C ILE A 261 4.54 18.19 -15.71
N VAL A 262 4.85 19.48 -15.78
CA VAL A 262 4.56 20.42 -14.69
C VAL A 262 3.06 20.63 -14.53
N ARG A 263 2.31 20.70 -15.63
CA ARG A 263 0.85 20.83 -15.61
C ARG A 263 0.19 19.60 -14.97
N GLU A 264 0.69 18.40 -15.27
CA GLU A 264 0.28 17.16 -14.61
C GLU A 264 0.50 17.23 -13.09
N MET A 265 1.67 17.67 -12.65
CA MET A 265 1.99 17.83 -11.22
C MET A 265 1.06 18.86 -10.55
N VAL A 266 0.74 19.97 -11.22
CA VAL A 266 -0.20 20.96 -10.68
C VAL A 266 -1.59 20.35 -10.49
N ILE A 267 -2.08 19.57 -11.47
CA ILE A 267 -3.38 18.88 -11.37
C ILE A 267 -3.36 17.87 -10.24
N ASP A 268 -2.28 17.11 -10.08
CA ASP A 268 -2.11 16.16 -8.98
C ASP A 268 -2.13 16.83 -7.60
N ILE A 269 -1.46 17.98 -7.46
CA ILE A 269 -1.46 18.75 -6.21
C ILE A 269 -2.87 19.26 -5.90
N LEU A 270 -3.59 19.79 -6.89
CA LEU A 270 -4.98 20.21 -6.73
C LEU A 270 -5.88 19.04 -6.34
N LEU A 271 -5.75 17.91 -7.03
CA LEU A 271 -6.48 16.68 -6.76
C LEU A 271 -6.27 16.20 -5.31
N LYS A 272 -5.04 16.14 -4.84
CA LYS A 272 -4.67 15.67 -3.50
C LYS A 272 -5.12 16.58 -2.35
N ASN A 273 -5.32 17.88 -2.62
CA ASN A 273 -5.57 18.86 -1.56
C ASN A 273 -6.98 19.43 -1.58
N LEU A 274 -7.63 19.58 -2.72
CA LEU A 274 -9.00 20.09 -2.80
C LEU A 274 -10.06 19.05 -2.45
N MET A 275 -9.78 17.77 -2.72
CA MET A 275 -10.73 16.67 -2.50
C MET A 275 -10.65 16.19 -1.05
N HIS A 276 -11.71 16.38 -0.30
CA HIS A 276 -11.75 16.05 1.12
C HIS A 276 -11.60 14.53 1.40
N MET A 277 -11.96 13.68 0.46
CA MET A 277 -11.85 12.21 0.58
C MET A 277 -10.41 11.74 0.79
N ASP A 278 -9.43 12.46 0.29
CA ASP A 278 -8.01 12.11 0.38
C ASP A 278 -7.29 12.69 1.61
N GLY A 279 -8.04 13.31 2.51
CA GLY A 279 -7.48 13.91 3.71
C GLY A 279 -6.74 15.23 3.43
N GLY A 280 -7.07 15.91 2.32
CA GLY A 280 -6.56 17.24 1.98
C GLY A 280 -7.19 18.37 2.81
N ILE A 281 -7.46 19.51 2.19
CA ILE A 281 -8.09 20.65 2.86
C ILE A 281 -9.50 20.26 3.36
N PRO A 282 -9.98 20.81 4.50
CA PRO A 282 -11.32 20.53 5.02
C PRO A 282 -12.45 20.80 4.03
N ARG A 283 -13.60 20.15 4.21
CA ARG A 283 -14.78 20.30 3.35
C ARG A 283 -15.09 21.75 2.98
N GLY A 284 -15.44 22.00 1.73
CA GLY A 284 -15.90 23.28 1.22
C GLY A 284 -14.88 24.04 0.36
N TRP A 285 -13.64 23.57 0.27
CA TRP A 285 -12.62 24.18 -0.59
C TRP A 285 -12.72 23.78 -2.07
N SER A 286 -13.14 22.56 -2.35
CA SER A 286 -13.52 22.13 -3.71
C SER A 286 -14.60 23.01 -4.30
N TRP A 287 -15.60 23.34 -3.48
CA TRP A 287 -16.64 24.28 -3.86
C TRP A 287 -16.10 25.64 -4.24
N LYS A 288 -15.18 26.19 -3.44
CA LYS A 288 -14.59 27.51 -3.73
C LYS A 288 -13.82 27.53 -5.05
N PHE A 289 -13.08 26.46 -5.34
CA PHE A 289 -12.40 26.29 -6.61
C PHE A 289 -13.39 26.24 -7.80
N VAL A 290 -14.54 25.58 -7.62
CA VAL A 290 -15.60 25.55 -8.63
C VAL A 290 -16.30 26.91 -8.78
N GLU A 291 -16.56 27.61 -7.66
CA GLU A 291 -17.23 28.92 -7.65
C GLU A 291 -16.37 29.99 -8.37
N ASP A 292 -15.08 29.99 -8.11
CA ASP A 292 -14.13 30.89 -8.80
C ASP A 292 -14.01 30.45 -10.30
N GLN A 293 -12.87 30.47 -10.92
CA GLN A 293 -12.67 30.09 -12.31
C GLN A 293 -12.00 28.71 -12.49
N GLY A 294 -11.72 28.03 -11.37
CA GLY A 294 -10.93 26.80 -11.38
C GLY A 294 -11.52 25.69 -12.22
N LEU A 295 -12.85 25.45 -12.11
CA LEU A 295 -13.53 24.45 -12.92
C LEU A 295 -13.44 24.79 -14.42
N LEU A 296 -13.73 26.02 -14.82
CA LEU A 296 -13.65 26.42 -16.23
C LEU A 296 -12.22 26.29 -16.79
N THR A 297 -11.22 26.54 -15.95
CA THR A 297 -9.81 26.33 -16.31
C THR A 297 -9.50 24.86 -16.54
N LEU A 298 -9.99 23.95 -15.67
CA LEU A 298 -9.84 22.50 -15.87
C LEU A 298 -10.58 22.01 -17.11
N LEU A 299 -11.79 22.51 -17.39
CA LEU A 299 -12.56 22.15 -18.59
C LEU A 299 -11.83 22.61 -19.87
N ASP A 300 -11.16 23.76 -19.83
CA ASP A 300 -10.33 24.21 -20.93
C ASP A 300 -9.13 23.26 -21.16
N VAL A 301 -8.44 22.85 -20.09
CA VAL A 301 -7.38 21.82 -20.19
C VAL A 301 -7.94 20.50 -20.71
N ALA A 302 -9.13 20.10 -20.28
CA ALA A 302 -9.83 18.89 -20.74
C ALA A 302 -10.12 18.91 -22.25
N SER A 303 -10.23 20.08 -22.85
CA SER A 303 -10.49 20.28 -24.28
C SER A 303 -9.22 20.23 -25.16
N GLN A 304 -8.03 20.19 -24.57
CA GLN A 304 -6.77 20.17 -25.31
C GLN A 304 -6.31 18.74 -25.61
N ILE A 305 -5.66 18.54 -26.74
CA ILE A 305 -4.97 17.27 -27.10
C ILE A 305 -3.53 17.58 -27.55
N PRO A 306 -2.58 16.65 -27.37
CA PRO A 306 -1.17 16.92 -27.71
C PRO A 306 -0.94 17.36 -29.15
N GLU A 307 -1.71 16.80 -30.08
CA GLU A 307 -1.58 17.09 -31.51
C GLU A 307 -2.13 18.47 -31.91
N GLN A 308 -3.02 19.02 -31.08
CA GLN A 308 -3.61 20.35 -31.29
C GLN A 308 -3.95 20.99 -29.95
N CYS A 309 -3.06 21.83 -29.45
CA CYS A 309 -3.20 22.48 -28.14
C CYS A 309 -2.79 23.96 -28.20
N ASP A 310 -3.39 24.74 -27.30
CA ASP A 310 -3.05 26.16 -27.13
C ASP A 310 -1.82 26.35 -26.23
N TYR A 311 -1.52 25.34 -25.41
CA TYR A 311 -0.38 25.25 -24.49
C TYR A 311 0.00 23.76 -24.28
N PRO A 312 1.24 23.44 -23.90
CA PRO A 312 1.72 22.04 -23.82
C PRO A 312 0.85 21.16 -22.93
N VAL A 313 0.32 20.07 -23.48
CA VAL A 313 -0.39 18.99 -22.77
C VAL A 313 0.10 17.63 -23.26
N SER A 314 -0.05 16.61 -22.43
CA SER A 314 0.20 15.20 -22.76
C SER A 314 -1.11 14.38 -22.68
N HIS A 315 -1.05 13.13 -23.08
CA HIS A 315 -2.15 12.19 -22.81
C HIS A 315 -2.35 11.93 -21.31
N GLU A 316 -1.27 11.97 -20.52
CA GLU A 316 -1.33 11.86 -19.05
C GLU A 316 -2.05 13.08 -18.44
N THR A 317 -1.80 14.31 -18.96
CA THR A 317 -2.52 15.53 -18.55
C THR A 317 -4.04 15.32 -18.66
N ARG A 318 -4.53 14.79 -19.80
CA ARG A 318 -5.97 14.55 -20.01
C ARG A 318 -6.55 13.56 -19.01
N GLN A 319 -5.81 12.49 -18.71
CA GLN A 319 -6.24 11.48 -17.72
C GLN A 319 -6.31 12.05 -16.31
N HIS A 320 -5.31 12.85 -15.90
CA HIS A 320 -5.31 13.50 -14.58
C HIS A 320 -6.48 14.50 -14.45
N VAL A 321 -6.76 15.26 -15.53
CA VAL A 321 -7.93 16.16 -15.54
C VAL A 321 -9.25 15.37 -15.40
N ALA A 322 -9.39 14.26 -16.12
CA ALA A 322 -10.60 13.41 -16.01
C ALA A 322 -10.83 12.92 -14.59
N ILE A 323 -9.77 12.43 -13.93
CA ILE A 323 -9.82 12.00 -12.53
C ILE A 323 -10.17 13.18 -11.62
N CYS A 324 -9.56 14.35 -11.84
CA CYS A 324 -9.83 15.54 -11.04
C CYS A 324 -11.29 16.00 -11.18
N LEU A 325 -11.83 16.02 -12.40
CA LEU A 325 -13.23 16.37 -12.66
C LEU A 325 -14.20 15.38 -12.03
N GLN A 326 -13.90 14.08 -12.08
CA GLN A 326 -14.67 13.03 -11.42
C GLN A 326 -14.72 13.25 -9.91
N ARG A 327 -13.56 13.46 -9.30
CA ARG A 327 -13.44 13.67 -7.85
C ARG A 327 -14.15 14.94 -7.38
N LEU A 328 -14.10 16.02 -8.17
CA LEU A 328 -14.87 17.24 -7.89
C LEU A 328 -16.37 16.96 -7.90
N ASP A 329 -16.87 16.19 -8.86
CA ASP A 329 -18.29 15.80 -8.92
C ASP A 329 -18.68 14.91 -7.73
N GLU A 330 -17.87 13.90 -7.40
CA GLU A 330 -18.07 13.01 -6.24
C GLU A 330 -18.09 13.76 -4.90
N ASP A 331 -17.21 14.75 -4.73
CA ASP A 331 -17.15 15.56 -3.50
C ASP A 331 -18.41 16.41 -3.29
N MET A 332 -19.13 16.73 -4.39
CA MET A 332 -20.35 17.54 -4.39
C MET A 332 -21.65 16.75 -4.62
N VAL A 333 -21.58 15.42 -4.73
CA VAL A 333 -22.73 14.57 -5.14
C VAL A 333 -23.95 14.71 -4.23
N PHE A 334 -23.75 14.98 -2.95
CA PHE A 334 -24.78 15.19 -1.94
C PHE A 334 -25.01 16.68 -1.59
N ASP A 335 -24.39 17.60 -2.33
CA ASP A 335 -24.50 19.02 -2.11
C ASP A 335 -25.41 19.65 -3.18
N THR A 336 -26.26 20.59 -2.78
CA THR A 336 -27.04 21.43 -3.71
C THR A 336 -26.17 22.18 -4.72
N LYS A 337 -24.91 22.39 -4.38
CA LYS A 337 -23.86 23.04 -5.20
C LYS A 337 -23.47 22.22 -6.45
N ARG A 338 -23.78 20.93 -6.50
CA ARG A 338 -23.59 20.10 -7.71
C ARG A 338 -24.33 20.68 -8.93
N ALA A 339 -25.46 21.36 -8.68
CA ALA A 339 -26.19 22.04 -9.76
C ALA A 339 -25.34 23.12 -10.45
N ILE A 340 -24.58 23.90 -9.68
CA ILE A 340 -23.69 24.95 -10.22
C ILE A 340 -22.50 24.33 -10.98
N TYR A 341 -21.98 23.18 -10.48
CA TYR A 341 -20.96 22.43 -11.23
C TYR A 341 -21.49 22.04 -12.62
N LYS A 342 -22.69 21.45 -12.69
CA LYS A 342 -23.33 21.08 -13.95
C LYS A 342 -23.61 22.30 -14.85
N GLU A 343 -24.13 23.39 -14.30
CA GLU A 343 -24.38 24.64 -15.04
C GLU A 343 -23.10 25.19 -15.70
N LYS A 344 -21.97 25.19 -14.98
CA LYS A 344 -20.69 25.61 -15.55
C LYS A 344 -20.17 24.67 -16.64
N VAL A 345 -20.37 23.35 -16.48
CA VAL A 345 -20.06 22.36 -17.52
C VAL A 345 -20.93 22.59 -18.77
N ASP A 346 -22.24 22.77 -18.59
CA ASP A 346 -23.16 23.05 -19.70
C ASP A 346 -22.82 24.38 -20.39
N TYR A 347 -22.48 25.41 -19.64
CA TYR A 347 -22.02 26.68 -20.20
C TYR A 347 -20.78 26.50 -21.08
N PHE A 348 -19.78 25.77 -20.60
CA PHE A 348 -18.55 25.50 -21.36
C PHE A 348 -18.84 24.69 -22.63
N PHE A 349 -19.65 23.63 -22.52
CA PHE A 349 -20.13 22.81 -23.63
C PHE A 349 -20.84 23.65 -24.71
N ASN A 350 -21.83 24.45 -24.31
CA ASN A 350 -22.58 25.30 -25.23
C ASN A 350 -21.70 26.34 -25.91
N SER A 351 -20.68 26.86 -25.22
CA SER A 351 -19.72 27.82 -25.81
C SER A 351 -18.86 27.18 -26.91
N LEU A 352 -18.49 25.90 -26.76
CA LEU A 352 -17.78 25.15 -27.80
C LEU A 352 -18.70 24.81 -28.97
N MET A 353 -19.93 24.34 -28.67
CA MET A 353 -20.91 24.01 -29.70
C MET A 353 -21.25 25.22 -30.60
N ALA A 354 -21.43 26.38 -30.00
CA ALA A 354 -21.73 27.62 -30.76
C ALA A 354 -20.60 28.05 -31.69
N ARG A 355 -19.35 27.66 -31.45
CA ARG A 355 -18.16 28.00 -32.23
C ARG A 355 -17.72 26.90 -33.20
N ALA A 356 -18.34 25.73 -33.16
CA ALA A 356 -18.02 24.55 -33.98
C ALA A 356 -18.53 24.75 -35.43
N GLY A 357 -17.86 25.59 -36.23
CA GLY A 357 -18.19 25.86 -37.63
C GLY A 357 -17.49 24.93 -38.63
N ASP A 358 -17.69 25.21 -39.96
CA ASP A 358 -17.09 24.43 -41.07
C ASP A 358 -15.77 25.03 -41.58
N ASP A 359 -15.34 26.17 -41.04
CA ASP A 359 -14.08 26.79 -41.33
C ASP A 359 -12.91 26.15 -40.55
N GLU A 360 -11.69 26.59 -40.81
CA GLU A 360 -10.49 26.00 -40.15
C GLU A 360 -10.53 26.17 -38.63
N GLU A 361 -10.97 27.33 -38.13
CA GLU A 361 -11.13 27.56 -36.68
C GLU A 361 -12.27 26.72 -36.10
N GLY A 362 -13.39 26.62 -36.80
CA GLY A 362 -14.50 25.76 -36.42
C GLY A 362 -14.09 24.27 -36.32
N ASN A 363 -13.25 23.81 -37.24
CA ASN A 363 -12.69 22.45 -37.21
C ASN A 363 -11.77 22.25 -35.99
N ARG A 364 -10.96 23.26 -35.61
CA ARG A 364 -10.17 23.23 -34.36
C ARG A 364 -11.08 23.14 -33.12
N VAL A 365 -12.16 23.91 -33.13
CA VAL A 365 -13.15 23.86 -32.01
C VAL A 365 -13.88 22.53 -31.96
N ARG A 366 -14.20 21.86 -33.08
CA ARG A 366 -14.77 20.52 -33.12
C ARG A 366 -13.84 19.50 -32.47
N ILE A 367 -12.54 19.55 -32.70
CA ILE A 367 -11.56 18.70 -32.03
C ILE A 367 -11.55 18.97 -30.52
N LYS A 368 -11.54 20.25 -30.09
CA LYS A 368 -11.64 20.61 -28.67
C LYS A 368 -12.93 20.11 -28.02
N LEU A 369 -14.06 20.24 -28.71
CA LEU A 369 -15.33 19.73 -28.25
C LEU A 369 -15.31 18.20 -28.05
N ALA A 370 -14.80 17.48 -29.03
CA ALA A 370 -14.69 16.03 -28.96
C ALA A 370 -13.71 15.60 -27.85
N ALA A 371 -12.56 16.25 -27.72
CA ALA A 371 -11.60 15.98 -26.63
C ALA A 371 -12.21 16.25 -25.24
N PHE A 372 -12.93 17.35 -25.07
CA PHE A 372 -13.70 17.65 -23.85
C PHE A 372 -14.71 16.55 -23.54
N LEU A 373 -15.55 16.14 -24.51
CA LEU A 373 -16.54 15.09 -24.32
C LEU A 373 -15.90 13.75 -23.95
N ILE A 374 -14.80 13.36 -24.58
CA ILE A 374 -14.03 12.16 -24.24
C ILE A 374 -13.56 12.24 -22.77
N THR A 375 -12.99 13.37 -22.36
CA THR A 375 -12.51 13.57 -20.99
C THR A 375 -13.66 13.51 -19.97
N MET A 376 -14.83 14.07 -20.29
CA MET A 376 -16.04 13.96 -19.45
C MET A 376 -16.57 12.52 -19.35
N LEU A 377 -16.45 11.74 -20.42
CA LEU A 377 -16.85 10.32 -20.42
C LEU A 377 -15.84 9.42 -19.67
N GLN A 378 -14.59 9.84 -19.56
CA GLN A 378 -13.55 9.16 -18.76
C GLN A 378 -13.59 9.57 -17.28
N GLY A 379 -14.11 10.76 -16.97
CA GLY A 379 -14.23 11.31 -15.63
C GLY A 379 -15.65 11.20 -15.08
N PRO A 380 -16.43 12.31 -14.98
CA PRO A 380 -17.81 12.32 -14.48
C PRO A 380 -18.77 11.74 -15.52
N VAL A 381 -18.76 10.41 -15.66
CA VAL A 381 -19.42 9.65 -16.74
C VAL A 381 -20.90 10.02 -16.92
N ASP A 382 -21.67 10.18 -15.84
CA ASP A 382 -23.09 10.51 -15.92
C ASP A 382 -23.33 11.88 -16.56
N ILE A 383 -22.45 12.85 -16.29
CA ILE A 383 -22.53 14.16 -16.93
C ILE A 383 -22.11 14.04 -18.40
N GLY A 384 -21.00 13.35 -18.67
CA GLY A 384 -20.52 13.10 -20.04
C GLY A 384 -21.58 12.41 -20.91
N VAL A 385 -22.26 11.39 -20.40
CA VAL A 385 -23.35 10.70 -21.10
C VAL A 385 -24.51 11.66 -21.42
N ASN A 386 -24.89 12.54 -20.49
CA ASN A 386 -25.93 13.52 -20.76
C ASN A 386 -25.56 14.51 -21.87
N LEU A 387 -24.31 14.96 -21.93
CA LEU A 387 -23.83 15.87 -22.98
C LEU A 387 -23.84 15.22 -24.38
N VAL A 388 -23.40 13.96 -24.48
CA VAL A 388 -23.34 13.27 -25.78
C VAL A 388 -24.70 12.79 -26.30
N THR A 389 -25.75 12.85 -25.48
CA THR A 389 -27.13 12.57 -25.96
C THR A 389 -27.75 13.68 -26.81
N ASN A 390 -27.06 14.81 -26.94
CA ASN A 390 -27.49 15.88 -27.82
C ASN A 390 -27.33 15.48 -29.31
N ASP A 391 -28.40 15.54 -30.10
CA ASP A 391 -28.40 15.16 -31.54
C ASP A 391 -27.37 15.94 -32.35
N GLN A 392 -27.09 17.19 -31.98
CA GLN A 392 -26.05 18.00 -32.64
C GLN A 392 -24.65 17.42 -32.42
N VAL A 393 -24.34 16.80 -31.26
CA VAL A 393 -23.07 16.12 -31.02
C VAL A 393 -22.92 14.94 -31.97
N THR A 394 -23.97 14.16 -32.16
CA THR A 394 -23.96 13.04 -33.13
C THR A 394 -23.66 13.54 -34.54
N ALA A 395 -24.27 14.66 -34.96
CA ALA A 395 -23.99 15.25 -36.27
C ALA A 395 -22.52 15.71 -36.42
N VAL A 396 -21.96 16.39 -35.41
CA VAL A 396 -20.56 16.80 -35.40
C VAL A 396 -19.62 15.61 -35.47
N MET A 397 -19.89 14.57 -34.70
CA MET A 397 -19.10 13.33 -34.65
C MET A 397 -19.06 12.62 -36.03
N LEU A 398 -20.23 12.56 -36.72
CA LEU A 398 -20.32 11.99 -38.05
C LEU A 398 -19.57 12.81 -39.10
N GLN A 399 -19.65 14.14 -39.05
CA GLN A 399 -18.92 15.06 -39.93
C GLN A 399 -17.41 14.92 -39.72
N MET A 400 -16.93 14.85 -38.47
CA MET A 400 -15.52 14.64 -38.17
C MET A 400 -15.01 13.29 -38.72
N ALA A 401 -15.79 12.22 -38.54
CA ALA A 401 -15.46 10.88 -39.04
C ALA A 401 -15.43 10.80 -40.58
N ALA A 402 -16.22 11.63 -41.26
CA ALA A 402 -16.24 11.72 -42.73
C ALA A 402 -15.17 12.68 -43.30
N SER A 403 -14.49 13.45 -42.50
CA SER A 403 -13.45 14.40 -42.87
C SER A 403 -12.26 13.70 -43.55
N SER A 404 -11.51 14.43 -44.38
CA SER A 404 -10.21 13.99 -44.90
C SER A 404 -9.06 14.19 -43.92
N ASN A 405 -9.29 14.85 -42.81
CA ASN A 405 -8.29 15.09 -41.76
C ASN A 405 -8.17 13.91 -40.82
N ASN A 406 -7.01 13.24 -40.79
CA ASN A 406 -6.75 12.06 -39.96
C ASN A 406 -6.92 12.34 -38.47
N LEU A 407 -6.56 13.54 -37.98
CA LEU A 407 -6.74 13.91 -36.57
C LEU A 407 -8.23 13.98 -36.20
N MET A 408 -9.05 14.62 -37.06
CA MET A 408 -10.50 14.62 -36.86
C MET A 408 -11.09 13.22 -36.88
N GLN A 409 -10.64 12.35 -37.80
CA GLN A 409 -11.09 10.96 -37.86
C GLN A 409 -10.70 10.17 -36.62
N SER A 410 -9.45 10.32 -36.11
CA SER A 410 -8.98 9.60 -34.92
C SER A 410 -9.72 10.03 -33.66
N VAL A 411 -9.92 11.32 -33.45
CA VAL A 411 -10.68 11.84 -32.30
C VAL A 411 -12.16 11.48 -32.38
N ALA A 412 -12.76 11.48 -33.59
CA ALA A 412 -14.12 11.01 -33.79
C ALA A 412 -14.25 9.51 -33.49
N ALA A 413 -13.31 8.68 -33.91
CA ALA A 413 -13.30 7.26 -33.56
C ALA A 413 -13.23 7.04 -32.05
N GLU A 414 -12.37 7.77 -31.34
CA GLU A 414 -12.23 7.71 -29.89
C GLU A 414 -13.54 8.13 -29.20
N LEU A 415 -14.18 9.21 -29.65
CA LEU A 415 -15.47 9.67 -29.11
C LEU A 415 -16.57 8.64 -29.33
N ILE A 416 -16.68 8.03 -30.53
CA ILE A 416 -17.65 6.95 -30.80
C ILE A 416 -17.44 5.78 -29.82
N VAL A 417 -16.19 5.37 -29.61
CA VAL A 417 -15.86 4.29 -28.67
C VAL A 417 -16.31 4.62 -27.25
N MET A 418 -16.08 5.84 -26.79
CA MET A 418 -16.43 6.28 -25.44
C MET A 418 -17.95 6.44 -25.25
N THR A 419 -18.71 6.79 -26.29
CA THR A 419 -20.19 6.92 -26.18
C THR A 419 -20.92 5.57 -25.98
N VAL A 420 -20.26 4.44 -26.31
CA VAL A 420 -20.81 3.08 -26.15
C VAL A 420 -20.65 2.59 -24.69
N VAL A 421 -21.15 3.34 -23.71
CA VAL A 421 -20.99 3.01 -22.28
C VAL A 421 -22.25 2.38 -21.65
N LYS A 422 -23.46 2.71 -22.09
CA LYS A 422 -24.72 2.18 -21.52
C LYS A 422 -25.55 1.42 -22.56
N HIS A 423 -26.00 0.20 -22.20
CA HIS A 423 -26.72 -0.75 -23.04
C HIS A 423 -27.94 -0.17 -23.78
N GLU A 424 -28.76 0.65 -23.15
CA GLU A 424 -30.05 1.11 -23.70
C GLU A 424 -29.92 2.14 -24.84
N ARG A 425 -28.80 2.90 -24.87
CA ARG A 425 -28.53 3.93 -25.90
C ARG A 425 -27.42 3.52 -26.87
N ALA A 426 -26.61 2.54 -26.50
CA ALA A 426 -25.58 1.96 -27.33
C ALA A 426 -26.13 1.46 -28.69
N THR A 427 -27.35 0.90 -28.69
CA THR A 427 -27.97 0.32 -29.88
C THR A 427 -28.20 1.32 -31.02
N SER A 428 -28.61 2.54 -30.72
CA SER A 428 -28.84 3.58 -31.76
C SER A 428 -27.54 4.14 -32.31
N ILE A 429 -26.56 4.40 -31.40
CA ILE A 429 -25.23 4.92 -31.78
C ILE A 429 -24.42 3.84 -32.53
N LEU A 430 -24.53 2.57 -32.09
CA LEU A 430 -23.86 1.44 -32.73
C LEU A 430 -24.39 1.18 -34.15
N LYS A 431 -25.69 1.30 -34.40
CA LYS A 431 -26.26 1.15 -35.74
C LYS A 431 -25.64 2.12 -36.74
N VAL A 432 -25.33 3.34 -36.35
CA VAL A 432 -24.70 4.37 -37.16
C VAL A 432 -23.18 4.32 -37.08
N GLY A 433 -22.61 4.06 -35.91
CA GLY A 433 -21.19 4.09 -35.66
C GLY A 433 -20.43 2.86 -36.17
N LEU A 434 -21.02 1.66 -36.16
CA LEU A 434 -20.33 0.43 -36.57
C LEU A 434 -19.89 0.43 -38.04
N PRO A 435 -20.71 0.85 -39.01
CA PRO A 435 -20.26 0.99 -40.41
C PRO A 435 -19.11 2.00 -40.55
N ILE A 436 -19.13 3.07 -39.75
CA ILE A 436 -18.09 4.10 -39.74
C ILE A 436 -16.78 3.55 -39.17
N LEU A 437 -16.86 2.86 -38.02
CA LEU A 437 -15.68 2.21 -37.43
C LEU A 437 -15.04 1.19 -38.37
N ARG A 438 -15.83 0.43 -39.14
CA ARG A 438 -15.30 -0.48 -40.17
C ARG A 438 -14.58 0.27 -41.27
N LYS A 439 -15.14 1.38 -41.77
CA LYS A 439 -14.49 2.23 -42.77
C LYS A 439 -13.19 2.86 -42.23
N LEU A 440 -13.20 3.34 -41.00
CA LEU A 440 -12.01 3.93 -40.37
C LEU A 440 -10.93 2.86 -40.07
N TYR A 441 -11.33 1.62 -39.81
CA TYR A 441 -10.40 0.49 -39.63
C TYR A 441 -9.63 0.14 -40.91
N ASP A 442 -10.16 0.43 -42.10
CA ASP A 442 -9.49 0.26 -43.37
C ASP A 442 -8.56 1.46 -43.72
N SER A 443 -8.45 2.47 -42.86
CA SER A 443 -7.55 3.62 -43.05
C SER A 443 -6.09 3.17 -43.15
N GLU A 444 -5.28 3.90 -43.94
CA GLU A 444 -3.82 3.72 -43.95
C GLU A 444 -3.13 4.33 -42.72
N ASP A 445 -3.77 5.33 -42.11
CA ASP A 445 -3.27 5.93 -40.86
C ASP A 445 -3.47 4.97 -39.67
N GLU A 446 -2.35 4.62 -39.02
CA GLU A 446 -2.34 3.63 -37.94
C GLU A 446 -3.02 4.13 -36.65
N ASN A 447 -3.01 5.45 -36.39
CA ASN A 447 -3.71 6.06 -35.26
C ASN A 447 -5.22 6.01 -35.45
N VAL A 448 -5.71 6.27 -36.67
CA VAL A 448 -7.13 6.11 -37.00
C VAL A 448 -7.54 4.64 -36.91
N LYS A 449 -6.74 3.75 -37.53
CA LYS A 449 -6.99 2.31 -37.58
C LYS A 449 -7.09 1.67 -36.17
N VAL A 450 -6.14 1.97 -35.27
CA VAL A 450 -6.12 1.36 -33.92
C VAL A 450 -7.29 1.86 -33.06
N ARG A 451 -7.67 3.15 -33.16
CA ARG A 451 -8.84 3.66 -32.42
C ARG A 451 -10.14 3.05 -32.93
N ALA A 452 -10.29 2.86 -34.23
CA ALA A 452 -11.42 2.15 -34.82
C ALA A 452 -11.44 0.67 -34.39
N LEU A 453 -10.26 0.02 -34.30
CA LEU A 453 -10.10 -1.34 -33.78
C LEU A 453 -10.64 -1.47 -32.35
N VAL A 454 -10.36 -0.52 -31.46
CA VAL A 454 -10.91 -0.53 -30.07
C VAL A 454 -12.42 -0.58 -30.09
N GLY A 455 -13.07 0.23 -30.93
CA GLY A 455 -14.52 0.21 -31.07
C GLY A 455 -15.05 -1.13 -31.55
N LEU A 456 -14.39 -1.74 -32.53
CA LEU A 456 -14.76 -3.09 -33.02
C LEU A 456 -14.58 -4.15 -31.92
N CYS A 457 -13.50 -4.07 -31.13
CA CYS A 457 -13.28 -4.98 -29.98
C CYS A 457 -14.39 -4.82 -28.92
N LYS A 458 -14.77 -3.60 -28.60
CA LYS A 458 -15.85 -3.32 -27.66
C LYS A 458 -17.20 -3.87 -28.13
N CYS A 459 -17.50 -3.75 -29.41
CA CYS A 459 -18.71 -4.32 -30.00
C CYS A 459 -18.70 -5.86 -30.01
N ALA A 460 -17.52 -6.47 -30.13
CA ALA A 460 -17.35 -7.92 -30.14
C ALA A 460 -17.32 -8.54 -28.74
N ALA A 461 -17.15 -7.73 -27.68
CA ALA A 461 -17.07 -8.21 -26.30
C ALA A 461 -18.37 -8.89 -25.87
N ALA A 462 -18.27 -9.84 -24.94
CA ALA A 462 -19.39 -10.66 -24.47
C ALA A 462 -20.55 -9.86 -23.84
N GLY A 463 -20.34 -8.61 -23.43
CA GLY A 463 -21.37 -7.69 -22.91
C GLY A 463 -22.08 -6.84 -23.98
N GLY A 464 -21.74 -7.02 -25.28
CA GLY A 464 -22.41 -6.31 -26.36
C GLY A 464 -23.85 -6.77 -26.58
N ASP A 465 -24.67 -5.84 -27.12
CA ASP A 465 -26.08 -6.05 -27.50
C ASP A 465 -26.19 -7.23 -28.52
N ASP A 466 -27.29 -7.99 -28.45
CA ASP A 466 -27.59 -9.11 -29.36
C ASP A 466 -27.54 -8.70 -30.84
N ALA A 467 -27.90 -7.44 -31.16
CA ALA A 467 -27.80 -6.91 -32.51
C ALA A 467 -26.33 -6.74 -32.97
N SER A 468 -25.43 -6.37 -32.06
CA SER A 468 -23.99 -6.27 -32.32
C SER A 468 -23.35 -7.64 -32.46
N ARG A 469 -23.77 -8.63 -31.64
CA ARG A 469 -23.34 -10.03 -31.77
C ARG A 469 -23.80 -10.67 -33.10
N ALA A 470 -25.05 -10.43 -33.51
CA ALA A 470 -25.59 -10.94 -34.76
C ALA A 470 -24.87 -10.40 -36.01
N THR A 471 -24.23 -9.22 -35.90
CA THR A 471 -23.43 -8.62 -36.99
C THR A 471 -21.96 -9.06 -37.01
N MET A 472 -21.47 -9.67 -35.94
CA MET A 472 -20.11 -10.20 -35.83
C MET A 472 -20.12 -11.71 -36.17
N LYS A 473 -19.20 -12.14 -37.06
CA LYS A 473 -19.03 -13.53 -37.36
C LYS A 473 -18.44 -14.30 -36.19
N GLU A 474 -18.82 -15.58 -36.07
CA GLU A 474 -18.23 -16.49 -35.10
C GLU A 474 -16.68 -16.49 -35.15
N GLY A 475 -16.01 -16.43 -34.00
CA GLY A 475 -14.55 -16.29 -33.88
C GLY A 475 -14.02 -14.90 -34.18
N ALA A 476 -14.86 -13.87 -34.29
CA ALA A 476 -14.43 -12.47 -34.43
C ALA A 476 -13.60 -11.97 -33.25
N PRO A 477 -13.92 -12.23 -31.96
CA PRO A 477 -13.11 -11.79 -30.83
C PRO A 477 -11.66 -12.23 -30.93
N LEU A 478 -11.40 -13.50 -31.24
CA LEU A 478 -10.05 -14.05 -31.36
C LEU A 478 -9.26 -13.43 -32.53
N LYS A 479 -9.92 -13.15 -33.67
CA LYS A 479 -9.27 -12.48 -34.81
C LYS A 479 -8.88 -11.04 -34.49
N LEU A 480 -9.73 -10.32 -33.78
CA LEU A 480 -9.45 -8.95 -33.32
C LEU A 480 -8.33 -8.96 -32.28
N ALA A 481 -8.29 -9.96 -31.38
CA ALA A 481 -7.21 -10.14 -30.42
C ALA A 481 -5.86 -10.36 -31.10
N HIS A 482 -5.81 -11.19 -32.17
CA HIS A 482 -4.61 -11.36 -32.98
C HIS A 482 -4.16 -10.04 -33.64
N THR A 483 -5.09 -9.18 -34.02
CA THR A 483 -4.75 -7.85 -34.58
C THR A 483 -4.20 -6.94 -33.48
N CYS A 484 -4.80 -6.89 -32.29
CA CYS A 484 -4.28 -6.15 -31.15
C CYS A 484 -2.85 -6.60 -30.81
N LYS A 485 -2.58 -7.92 -30.80
CA LYS A 485 -1.24 -8.45 -30.56
C LYS A 485 -0.20 -7.92 -31.55
N LYS A 486 -0.51 -7.81 -32.85
CA LYS A 486 0.43 -7.26 -33.85
C LYS A 486 0.86 -5.84 -33.48
N PHE A 487 -0.08 -4.99 -33.05
CA PHE A 487 0.24 -3.64 -32.61
C PHE A 487 1.04 -3.62 -31.30
N LEU A 488 0.81 -4.57 -30.40
CA LEU A 488 1.49 -4.64 -29.12
C LEU A 488 2.94 -5.12 -29.22
N LEU A 489 3.26 -6.05 -30.12
CA LEU A 489 4.59 -6.69 -30.19
C LEU A 489 5.63 -5.89 -30.96
N ASP A 490 5.25 -5.05 -31.89
CA ASP A 490 6.18 -4.33 -32.75
C ASP A 490 6.49 -2.95 -32.16
N TYR A 491 7.51 -2.91 -31.27
CA TYR A 491 7.93 -1.69 -30.55
C TYR A 491 8.66 -0.68 -31.43
N GLU A 492 9.29 -1.13 -32.51
CA GLU A 492 10.05 -0.26 -33.41
C GLU A 492 9.12 0.48 -34.35
N LYS A 493 8.06 -0.18 -34.77
CA LYS A 493 7.11 0.37 -35.73
C LYS A 493 6.03 1.23 -35.09
N TYR A 494 5.48 0.80 -33.94
CA TYR A 494 4.29 1.42 -33.37
C TYR A 494 4.60 2.25 -32.14
N SER A 495 4.07 3.47 -32.10
CA SER A 495 4.21 4.37 -30.95
C SER A 495 3.56 3.77 -29.69
N THR A 496 3.95 4.30 -28.54
CA THR A 496 3.34 3.91 -27.24
C THR A 496 1.84 4.17 -27.23
N ASP A 497 1.37 5.22 -27.90
CA ASP A 497 -0.06 5.56 -28.00
C ASP A 497 -0.84 4.50 -28.79
N VAL A 498 -0.33 4.07 -29.95
CA VAL A 498 -0.94 2.97 -30.74
C VAL A 498 -1.00 1.68 -29.92
N ARG A 499 0.06 1.32 -29.19
CA ARG A 499 0.10 0.13 -28.33
C ARG A 499 -0.88 0.22 -27.17
N ARG A 500 -1.04 1.41 -26.58
CA ARG A 500 -2.02 1.68 -25.53
C ARG A 500 -3.46 1.41 -26.00
N PHE A 501 -3.84 1.92 -27.17
CA PHE A 501 -5.16 1.64 -27.74
C PHE A 501 -5.33 0.14 -28.09
N ALA A 502 -4.31 -0.51 -28.61
CA ALA A 502 -4.37 -1.96 -28.83
C ALA A 502 -4.59 -2.76 -27.53
N CYS A 503 -3.94 -2.32 -26.44
CA CYS A 503 -4.17 -2.88 -25.09
C CYS A 503 -5.62 -2.63 -24.63
N GLU A 504 -6.18 -1.45 -24.89
CA GLU A 504 -7.57 -1.14 -24.58
C GLU A 504 -8.54 -2.06 -25.35
N GLY A 505 -8.32 -2.28 -26.65
CA GLY A 505 -9.09 -3.24 -27.42
C GLY A 505 -9.04 -4.65 -26.83
N LEU A 506 -7.85 -5.10 -26.43
CA LEU A 506 -7.65 -6.40 -25.79
C LEU A 506 -8.37 -6.51 -24.44
N SER A 507 -8.47 -5.42 -23.67
CA SER A 507 -9.18 -5.43 -22.37
C SER A 507 -10.66 -5.76 -22.53
N TYR A 508 -11.32 -5.28 -23.58
CA TYR A 508 -12.70 -5.67 -23.85
C TYR A 508 -12.83 -7.14 -24.28
N LEU A 509 -11.90 -7.61 -25.13
CA LEU A 509 -11.91 -8.99 -25.62
C LEU A 509 -11.56 -10.03 -24.56
N SER A 510 -10.83 -9.63 -23.51
CA SER A 510 -10.45 -10.50 -22.38
C SER A 510 -11.64 -10.94 -21.50
N LEU A 511 -12.86 -10.51 -21.80
CA LEU A 511 -14.10 -11.09 -21.22
C LEU A 511 -14.47 -12.43 -21.85
N ASP A 512 -14.05 -12.69 -23.07
CA ASP A 512 -14.28 -13.96 -23.79
C ASP A 512 -13.34 -15.05 -23.28
N ALA A 513 -13.90 -16.23 -22.94
CA ALA A 513 -13.15 -17.31 -22.32
C ALA A 513 -12.06 -17.92 -23.24
N ASP A 514 -12.29 -17.98 -24.56
CA ASP A 514 -11.28 -18.45 -25.51
C ASP A 514 -10.14 -17.44 -25.66
N VAL A 515 -10.45 -16.16 -25.63
CA VAL A 515 -9.45 -15.08 -25.66
C VAL A 515 -8.63 -15.06 -24.36
N LYS A 516 -9.23 -15.31 -23.20
CA LYS A 516 -8.51 -15.44 -21.91
C LYS A 516 -7.42 -16.51 -22.01
N GLU A 517 -7.79 -17.71 -22.45
CA GLU A 517 -6.83 -18.81 -22.59
C GLU A 517 -5.73 -18.46 -23.59
N TRP A 518 -6.10 -17.93 -24.75
CA TRP A 518 -5.15 -17.52 -25.77
C TRP A 518 -4.15 -16.45 -25.29
N ILE A 519 -4.58 -15.49 -24.45
CA ILE A 519 -3.69 -14.48 -23.87
C ILE A 519 -2.63 -15.11 -22.97
N VAL A 520 -3.03 -16.00 -22.06
CA VAL A 520 -2.10 -16.59 -21.07
C VAL A 520 -1.18 -17.65 -21.67
N GLU A 521 -1.58 -18.30 -22.77
CA GLU A 521 -0.73 -19.24 -23.49
C GLU A 521 0.39 -18.54 -24.28
N ASP A 522 0.29 -17.23 -24.49
CA ASP A 522 1.24 -16.42 -25.25
C ASP A 522 2.16 -15.59 -24.35
N SER A 523 3.28 -16.15 -23.93
CA SER A 523 4.25 -15.48 -23.05
C SER A 523 4.85 -14.20 -23.66
N LEU A 524 4.95 -14.11 -25.01
CA LEU A 524 5.42 -12.89 -25.67
C LEU A 524 4.40 -11.77 -25.54
N LEU A 525 3.10 -12.10 -25.66
CA LEU A 525 2.03 -11.11 -25.44
C LEU A 525 1.99 -10.65 -23.98
N LEU A 526 2.11 -11.56 -23.01
CA LEU A 526 2.17 -11.21 -21.58
C LEU A 526 3.33 -10.28 -21.29
N ARG A 527 4.52 -10.57 -21.79
CA ARG A 527 5.70 -9.70 -21.64
C ARG A 527 5.51 -8.34 -22.30
N ALA A 528 4.86 -8.28 -23.46
CA ALA A 528 4.53 -7.01 -24.11
C ALA A 528 3.60 -6.14 -23.24
N LEU A 529 2.58 -6.74 -22.61
CA LEU A 529 1.70 -6.06 -21.66
C LEU A 529 2.47 -5.56 -20.43
N PHE A 530 3.40 -6.35 -19.89
CA PHE A 530 4.22 -5.93 -18.74
C PHE A 530 5.22 -4.84 -19.10
N CYS A 531 5.82 -4.87 -20.30
CA CYS A 531 6.65 -3.77 -20.79
C CYS A 531 5.83 -2.49 -20.97
N LEU A 532 4.59 -2.61 -21.45
CA LEU A 532 3.68 -1.45 -21.56
C LEU A 532 3.34 -0.88 -20.17
N ALA A 533 3.15 -1.73 -19.14
CA ALA A 533 2.95 -1.31 -17.77
C ALA A 533 4.10 -0.44 -17.23
N GLN A 534 5.33 -0.75 -17.62
CA GLN A 534 6.51 0.00 -17.19
C GLN A 534 6.72 1.30 -17.98
N SER A 535 6.41 1.31 -19.27
CA SER A 535 6.68 2.45 -20.17
C SER A 535 5.55 3.47 -20.21
N ALA A 536 4.29 3.06 -20.05
CA ALA A 536 3.09 3.89 -20.18
C ALA A 536 2.07 3.61 -19.03
N GLY A 537 2.56 3.24 -17.84
CA GLY A 537 1.73 2.73 -16.74
C GLY A 537 0.58 3.65 -16.35
N ALA A 538 0.80 4.96 -16.28
CA ALA A 538 -0.23 5.94 -15.94
C ALA A 538 -1.41 5.91 -16.93
N LEU A 539 -1.13 5.79 -18.23
CA LEU A 539 -2.14 5.77 -19.29
C LEU A 539 -2.88 4.44 -19.43
N CYS A 540 -2.26 3.34 -18.99
CA CYS A 540 -2.76 1.98 -19.19
C CYS A 540 -3.29 1.34 -17.89
N VAL A 541 -3.27 2.05 -16.76
CA VAL A 541 -3.60 1.45 -15.45
C VAL A 541 -4.97 0.79 -15.45
N PHE A 542 -5.99 1.47 -15.94
CA PHE A 542 -7.36 0.95 -15.95
C PHE A 542 -7.52 -0.24 -16.89
N THR A 543 -6.95 -0.15 -18.10
CA THR A 543 -7.03 -1.23 -19.11
C THR A 543 -6.28 -2.48 -18.69
N LEU A 544 -5.06 -2.35 -18.17
CA LEU A 544 -4.27 -3.48 -17.68
C LEU A 544 -4.89 -4.11 -16.42
N ALA A 545 -5.35 -3.29 -15.48
CA ALA A 545 -6.04 -3.80 -14.29
C ALA A 545 -7.31 -4.58 -14.66
N ASN A 546 -8.10 -4.09 -15.64
CA ASN A 546 -9.25 -4.83 -16.17
C ASN A 546 -8.85 -6.16 -16.82
N ILE A 547 -7.76 -6.19 -17.62
CA ILE A 547 -7.27 -7.46 -18.20
C ILE A 547 -6.96 -8.45 -17.06
N TYR A 548 -6.24 -8.05 -16.01
CA TYR A 548 -5.93 -8.94 -14.89
C TYR A 548 -7.18 -9.42 -14.17
N VAL A 549 -8.14 -8.53 -13.89
CA VAL A 549 -9.43 -8.88 -13.27
C VAL A 549 -10.21 -9.85 -14.13
N ASN A 550 -10.24 -9.65 -15.46
CA ASN A 550 -10.94 -10.54 -16.39
C ASN A 550 -10.27 -11.92 -16.48
N LEU A 551 -8.94 -11.97 -16.61
CA LEU A 551 -8.18 -13.22 -16.67
C LEU A 551 -8.28 -14.05 -15.38
N THR A 552 -8.43 -13.40 -14.23
CA THR A 552 -8.58 -14.05 -12.92
C THR A 552 -10.04 -14.26 -12.50
N ASN A 553 -11.00 -13.91 -13.35
CA ASN A 553 -12.44 -13.94 -13.04
C ASN A 553 -12.79 -13.23 -11.72
N SER A 554 -12.07 -12.14 -11.37
CA SER A 554 -12.24 -11.38 -10.14
C SER A 554 -13.22 -10.20 -10.27
N PHE A 555 -14.00 -10.16 -11.35
CA PHE A 555 -15.10 -9.22 -11.52
C PHE A 555 -16.31 -9.59 -10.64
N ASP A 556 -17.19 -8.64 -10.41
CA ASP A 556 -18.41 -8.86 -9.64
C ASP A 556 -19.30 -9.88 -10.37
N LYS A 557 -19.50 -11.03 -9.74
CA LYS A 557 -20.51 -11.98 -10.20
C LYS A 557 -21.88 -11.38 -9.82
N PRO A 558 -22.86 -11.38 -10.73
CA PRO A 558 -24.21 -10.99 -10.36
C PRO A 558 -24.64 -11.91 -9.20
N ASN A 559 -25.15 -11.29 -8.13
CA ASN A 559 -25.69 -12.03 -6.98
C ASN A 559 -26.99 -12.70 -7.44
N VAL A 560 -26.87 -13.89 -8.02
CA VAL A 560 -28.01 -14.65 -8.52
C VAL A 560 -28.42 -15.58 -7.40
N ASP A 561 -29.57 -15.32 -6.83
CA ASP A 561 -30.17 -16.19 -5.82
C ASP A 561 -30.28 -17.61 -6.39
N GLU A 562 -29.69 -18.58 -5.73
CA GLU A 562 -29.70 -20.00 -6.16
C GLU A 562 -31.14 -20.53 -6.31
N GLU A 563 -32.08 -20.05 -5.51
CA GLU A 563 -33.48 -20.42 -5.63
C GLU A 563 -34.11 -19.83 -6.91
N LEU A 564 -33.77 -18.58 -7.27
CA LEU A 564 -34.18 -17.97 -8.53
C LEU A 564 -33.59 -18.69 -9.73
N VAL A 565 -32.35 -19.17 -9.66
CA VAL A 565 -31.72 -20.00 -10.71
C VAL A 565 -32.47 -21.32 -10.88
N LYS A 566 -32.76 -22.01 -9.78
CA LYS A 566 -33.53 -23.25 -9.81
C LYS A 566 -34.92 -23.05 -10.35
N LEU A 567 -35.58 -21.93 -9.99
CA LEU A 567 -36.91 -21.56 -10.50
C LEU A 567 -36.86 -21.23 -11.99
N ALA A 568 -35.84 -20.51 -12.45
CA ALA A 568 -35.64 -20.18 -13.86
C ALA A 568 -35.35 -21.47 -14.71
N GLN A 569 -34.56 -22.39 -14.18
CA GLN A 569 -34.30 -23.72 -14.79
C GLN A 569 -35.61 -24.52 -14.87
N PHE A 570 -36.40 -24.55 -13.80
CA PHE A 570 -37.70 -25.22 -13.78
C PHE A 570 -38.69 -24.61 -14.78
N ALA A 571 -38.68 -23.27 -14.91
CA ALA A 571 -39.49 -22.53 -15.88
C ALA A 571 -38.96 -22.60 -17.33
N LYS A 572 -37.88 -23.36 -17.58
CA LYS A 572 -37.19 -23.45 -18.88
C LYS A 572 -36.70 -22.11 -19.44
N HIS A 573 -36.41 -21.15 -18.56
CA HIS A 573 -35.70 -19.94 -18.97
C HIS A 573 -34.21 -20.24 -19.13
N HIS A 574 -33.59 -19.56 -20.09
CA HIS A 574 -32.15 -19.70 -20.31
C HIS A 574 -31.37 -19.17 -19.08
N VAL A 575 -30.68 -20.04 -18.41
CA VAL A 575 -29.72 -19.68 -17.37
C VAL A 575 -28.34 -19.71 -18.01
N PRO A 576 -27.55 -18.62 -17.91
CA PRO A 576 -26.20 -18.61 -18.45
C PRO A 576 -25.35 -19.72 -17.80
N GLU A 577 -24.90 -20.68 -18.56
CA GLU A 577 -23.95 -21.70 -18.10
C GLU A 577 -22.54 -21.11 -18.01
N ILE A 578 -21.79 -21.51 -16.96
CA ILE A 578 -20.39 -21.16 -16.85
C ILE A 578 -19.64 -21.81 -18.00
N HIS A 579 -18.87 -21.01 -18.77
CA HIS A 579 -18.10 -21.54 -19.86
C HIS A 579 -17.08 -22.58 -19.33
N PRO A 580 -16.86 -23.72 -20.01
CA PRO A 580 -15.95 -24.77 -19.55
C PRO A 580 -14.52 -24.28 -19.21
N LYS A 581 -14.04 -23.23 -19.91
CA LYS A 581 -12.74 -22.60 -19.67
C LYS A 581 -12.75 -21.51 -18.57
N ASP A 582 -13.86 -21.32 -17.86
CA ASP A 582 -13.99 -20.41 -16.72
C ASP A 582 -14.21 -21.14 -15.38
N THR A 583 -13.93 -22.46 -15.35
CA THR A 583 -13.89 -23.28 -14.12
C THR A 583 -12.69 -22.91 -13.26
N GLU A 584 -12.72 -23.28 -11.98
CA GLU A 584 -11.64 -22.97 -11.01
C GLU A 584 -10.26 -23.45 -11.47
N GLU A 585 -10.18 -24.64 -12.09
CA GLU A 585 -8.93 -25.20 -12.61
C GLU A 585 -8.28 -24.31 -13.68
N TYR A 586 -9.09 -23.80 -14.62
CA TYR A 586 -8.60 -22.89 -15.65
C TYR A 586 -8.20 -21.52 -15.05
N VAL A 587 -8.96 -21.01 -14.09
CA VAL A 587 -8.63 -19.76 -13.37
C VAL A 587 -7.31 -19.90 -12.63
N GLU A 588 -7.12 -21.00 -11.89
CA GLU A 588 -5.87 -21.27 -11.17
C GLU A 588 -4.68 -21.32 -12.13
N ARG A 589 -4.80 -22.03 -13.25
CA ARG A 589 -3.76 -22.09 -14.28
C ARG A 589 -3.41 -20.69 -14.81
N ARG A 590 -4.41 -19.86 -15.11
CA ARG A 590 -4.21 -18.48 -15.57
C ARG A 590 -3.49 -17.65 -14.53
N VAL A 591 -3.89 -17.73 -13.28
CA VAL A 591 -3.23 -17.01 -12.17
C VAL A 591 -1.75 -17.42 -12.06
N ARG A 592 -1.44 -18.73 -12.14
CA ARG A 592 -0.06 -19.21 -12.12
C ARG A 592 0.75 -18.62 -13.26
N CYS A 593 0.29 -18.72 -14.50
CA CYS A 593 0.97 -18.15 -15.66
C CYS A 593 1.20 -16.63 -15.50
N LEU A 594 0.19 -15.87 -15.04
CA LEU A 594 0.31 -14.42 -14.85
C LEU A 594 1.38 -14.06 -13.83
N VAL A 595 1.37 -14.70 -12.65
CA VAL A 595 2.33 -14.41 -11.60
C VAL A 595 3.74 -14.85 -12.00
N GLU A 596 3.87 -16.01 -12.65
CA GLU A 596 5.16 -16.53 -13.14
C GLU A 596 5.79 -15.64 -14.21
N GLU A 597 4.99 -15.01 -15.07
CA GLU A 597 5.49 -14.09 -16.10
C GLU A 597 5.69 -12.64 -15.61
N GLY A 598 5.30 -12.28 -14.35
CA GLY A 598 5.62 -11.00 -13.72
C GLY A 598 4.45 -10.02 -13.58
N ALA A 599 3.20 -10.51 -13.52
CA ALA A 599 2.02 -9.66 -13.36
C ALA A 599 2.04 -8.82 -12.07
N VAL A 600 2.64 -9.33 -10.98
CA VAL A 600 2.76 -8.57 -9.72
C VAL A 600 3.62 -7.33 -9.90
N SER A 601 4.78 -7.47 -10.54
CA SER A 601 5.67 -6.35 -10.86
C SER A 601 4.99 -5.34 -11.79
N ALA A 602 4.18 -5.80 -12.73
CA ALA A 602 3.36 -4.92 -13.59
C ALA A 602 2.30 -4.17 -12.78
N CYS A 603 1.59 -4.82 -11.86
CA CYS A 603 0.63 -4.17 -10.96
C CYS A 603 1.31 -3.09 -10.09
N VAL A 604 2.52 -3.36 -9.59
CA VAL A 604 3.32 -2.37 -8.84
C VAL A 604 3.66 -1.17 -9.71
N ALA A 605 4.07 -1.38 -10.96
CA ALA A 605 4.43 -0.30 -11.89
C ALA A 605 3.24 0.63 -12.18
N ILE A 606 2.06 0.07 -12.48
CA ILE A 606 0.85 0.84 -12.81
C ILE A 606 0.11 1.41 -11.59
N SER A 607 0.48 1.02 -10.38
CA SER A 607 -0.23 1.46 -9.17
C SER A 607 -0.11 2.95 -8.86
N LYS A 608 0.83 3.66 -9.48
CA LYS A 608 1.02 5.11 -9.30
C LYS A 608 -0.10 5.91 -9.98
N THR A 609 -1.31 5.82 -9.47
CA THR A 609 -2.50 6.52 -9.96
C THR A 609 -3.31 7.06 -8.80
N GLU A 610 -4.05 8.14 -9.03
CA GLU A 610 -5.01 8.72 -8.08
C GLU A 610 -6.45 8.23 -8.35
N SER A 611 -6.64 7.32 -9.31
CA SER A 611 -7.95 6.72 -9.59
C SER A 611 -8.28 5.62 -8.59
N HIS A 612 -9.17 5.90 -7.62
CA HIS A 612 -9.63 4.92 -6.63
C HIS A 612 -10.23 3.67 -7.28
N LYS A 613 -10.93 3.83 -8.40
CA LYS A 613 -11.53 2.69 -9.11
C LYS A 613 -10.47 1.80 -9.77
N ALA A 614 -9.42 2.38 -10.34
CA ALA A 614 -8.30 1.60 -10.87
C ALA A 614 -7.55 0.87 -9.74
N LEU A 615 -7.37 1.51 -8.59
CA LEU A 615 -6.76 0.88 -7.41
C LEU A 615 -7.63 -0.27 -6.86
N GLU A 616 -8.96 -0.16 -6.94
CA GLU A 616 -9.86 -1.27 -6.60
C GLU A 616 -9.66 -2.48 -7.51
N LEU A 617 -9.55 -2.26 -8.83
CA LEU A 617 -9.27 -3.36 -9.78
C LEU A 617 -7.95 -4.04 -9.47
N LEU A 618 -6.91 -3.26 -9.12
CA LEU A 618 -5.63 -3.83 -8.68
C LEU A 618 -5.78 -4.64 -7.38
N ALA A 619 -6.60 -4.19 -6.43
CA ALA A 619 -6.85 -4.93 -5.20
C ALA A 619 -7.54 -6.28 -5.47
N ARG A 620 -8.49 -6.31 -6.41
CA ARG A 620 -9.15 -7.56 -6.86
C ARG A 620 -8.16 -8.54 -7.50
N ALA A 621 -7.29 -8.05 -8.38
CA ALA A 621 -6.25 -8.87 -9.02
C ALA A 621 -5.24 -9.41 -7.97
N MET A 622 -4.77 -8.55 -7.05
CA MET A 622 -3.85 -8.95 -5.99
C MET A 622 -4.44 -9.99 -5.04
N LEU A 623 -5.74 -9.88 -4.72
CA LEU A 623 -6.44 -10.90 -3.94
C LEU A 623 -6.47 -12.23 -4.70
N ALA A 624 -6.83 -12.22 -5.98
CA ALA A 624 -6.86 -13.42 -6.80
C ALA A 624 -5.49 -14.10 -6.90
N PHE A 625 -4.41 -13.33 -7.05
CA PHE A 625 -3.05 -13.86 -7.03
C PHE A 625 -2.69 -14.50 -5.68
N SER A 626 -3.14 -13.92 -4.57
CA SER A 626 -2.86 -14.40 -3.21
C SER A 626 -3.64 -15.66 -2.81
N GLU A 627 -4.65 -16.08 -3.59
CA GLU A 627 -5.40 -17.31 -3.34
C GLU A 627 -4.49 -18.54 -3.41
N ILE A 628 -3.54 -18.56 -4.34
CA ILE A 628 -2.64 -19.68 -4.56
C ILE A 628 -1.47 -19.63 -3.58
N GLU A 629 -1.40 -20.61 -2.71
CA GLU A 629 -0.43 -20.65 -1.60
C GLU A 629 1.02 -20.63 -2.07
N ASP A 630 1.36 -21.46 -3.05
CA ASP A 630 2.73 -21.59 -3.57
C ASP A 630 3.30 -20.30 -4.17
N LEU A 631 2.43 -19.41 -4.64
CA LEU A 631 2.84 -18.16 -5.27
C LEU A 631 3.08 -17.02 -4.28
N ARG A 632 2.64 -17.14 -3.02
CA ARG A 632 2.67 -16.06 -2.01
C ARG A 632 4.09 -15.55 -1.76
N GLY A 633 5.06 -16.44 -1.68
CA GLY A 633 6.47 -16.07 -1.52
C GLY A 633 6.95 -15.16 -2.66
N ARG A 634 6.62 -15.48 -3.90
CA ARG A 634 6.96 -14.69 -5.08
C ARG A 634 6.25 -13.33 -5.06
N ILE A 635 4.97 -13.29 -4.73
CA ILE A 635 4.19 -12.05 -4.61
C ILE A 635 4.83 -11.10 -3.59
N ILE A 636 5.28 -11.62 -2.44
CA ILE A 636 5.98 -10.84 -1.40
C ILE A 636 7.30 -10.27 -1.96
N CYS A 637 8.12 -11.11 -2.62
CA CYS A 637 9.40 -10.70 -3.19
C CYS A 637 9.26 -9.64 -4.28
N GLU A 638 8.22 -9.70 -5.11
CA GLU A 638 7.94 -8.73 -6.17
C GLU A 638 7.29 -7.44 -5.66
N GLY A 639 7.12 -7.27 -4.34
CA GLY A 639 6.61 -6.04 -3.72
C GLY A 639 5.10 -6.00 -3.53
N GLY A 640 4.40 -7.13 -3.69
CA GLY A 640 2.95 -7.24 -3.54
C GLY A 640 2.44 -6.79 -2.18
N THR A 641 3.13 -7.11 -1.08
CA THR A 641 2.78 -6.63 0.26
C THR A 641 2.74 -5.11 0.36
N LYS A 642 3.76 -4.44 -0.21
CA LYS A 642 3.83 -2.97 -0.23
C LYS A 642 2.70 -2.36 -1.06
N LEU A 643 2.40 -2.99 -2.19
CA LEU A 643 1.27 -2.58 -3.03
C LEU A 643 -0.05 -2.72 -2.24
N CYS A 644 -0.33 -3.89 -1.66
CA CYS A 644 -1.56 -4.11 -0.90
C CYS A 644 -1.70 -3.12 0.27
N LEU A 645 -0.64 -2.79 1.00
CA LEU A 645 -0.65 -1.76 2.05
C LEU A 645 -1.04 -0.37 1.52
N ARG A 646 -0.59 -0.01 0.33
CA ARG A 646 -1.02 1.23 -0.33
C ARG A 646 -2.51 1.16 -0.68
N LEU A 647 -2.96 0.05 -1.28
CA LEU A 647 -4.35 -0.16 -1.68
C LEU A 647 -5.32 -0.10 -0.49
N THR A 648 -4.92 -0.58 0.71
CA THR A 648 -5.75 -0.44 1.93
C THR A 648 -5.99 1.01 2.36
N LYS A 649 -5.18 1.95 1.89
CA LYS A 649 -5.31 3.38 2.22
C LYS A 649 -6.06 4.14 1.13
N GLU A 650 -5.74 3.87 -0.13
CA GLU A 650 -6.07 4.73 -1.28
C GLU A 650 -7.18 4.18 -2.19
N ALA A 651 -7.54 2.90 -2.12
CA ALA A 651 -8.62 2.32 -2.93
C ALA A 651 -10.01 2.71 -2.41
N THR A 652 -11.04 2.33 -3.15
CA THR A 652 -12.45 2.41 -2.70
C THR A 652 -12.68 1.57 -1.43
N PRO A 653 -13.77 1.75 -0.69
CA PRO A 653 -14.07 0.93 0.49
C PRO A 653 -14.01 -0.58 0.20
N GLU A 654 -14.56 -1.02 -0.93
CA GLU A 654 -14.50 -2.41 -1.37
C GLU A 654 -13.06 -2.84 -1.69
N GLY A 655 -12.32 -2.02 -2.43
CA GLY A 655 -10.92 -2.26 -2.75
C GLY A 655 -10.04 -2.38 -1.50
N LYS A 656 -10.31 -1.59 -0.46
CA LYS A 656 -9.60 -1.67 0.84
C LYS A 656 -9.81 -3.02 1.51
N ILE A 657 -11.05 -3.54 1.50
CA ILE A 657 -11.38 -4.88 2.03
C ILE A 657 -10.64 -5.97 1.24
N LYS A 658 -10.68 -5.91 -0.10
CA LYS A 658 -9.97 -6.88 -0.96
C LYS A 658 -8.45 -6.85 -0.73
N ALA A 659 -7.86 -5.66 -0.62
CA ALA A 659 -6.44 -5.49 -0.34
C ALA A 659 -6.04 -6.01 1.06
N ALA A 660 -6.85 -5.72 2.08
CA ALA A 660 -6.64 -6.23 3.44
C ALA A 660 -6.75 -7.76 3.47
N HIS A 661 -7.70 -8.35 2.75
CA HIS A 661 -7.83 -9.79 2.60
C HIS A 661 -6.61 -10.42 1.88
N ALA A 662 -6.09 -9.76 0.83
CA ALA A 662 -4.84 -10.20 0.21
C ALA A 662 -3.66 -10.21 1.20
N ILE A 663 -3.52 -9.17 2.04
CA ILE A 663 -2.52 -9.13 3.12
C ILE A 663 -2.74 -10.29 4.10
N ALA A 664 -3.99 -10.54 4.50
CA ALA A 664 -4.32 -11.65 5.39
C ALA A 664 -3.88 -13.00 4.82
N LYS A 665 -4.16 -13.25 3.53
CA LYS A 665 -3.71 -14.47 2.85
C LYS A 665 -2.20 -14.63 2.77
N LEU A 666 -1.49 -13.53 2.48
CA LEU A 666 -0.02 -13.54 2.42
C LEU A 666 0.62 -13.89 3.78
N GLY A 667 -0.02 -13.54 4.91
CA GLY A 667 0.51 -13.79 6.24
C GLY A 667 -0.03 -15.03 6.96
N ALA A 668 -1.15 -15.62 6.50
CA ALA A 668 -1.84 -16.68 7.24
C ALA A 668 -1.01 -17.96 7.40
N LYS A 669 -0.20 -18.32 6.39
CA LYS A 669 0.62 -19.54 6.39
C LYS A 669 2.12 -19.27 6.15
N THR A 670 2.52 -18.02 6.15
CA THR A 670 3.90 -17.60 5.90
C THR A 670 4.50 -17.07 7.20
N ASP A 671 5.79 -17.32 7.43
CA ASP A 671 6.51 -16.71 8.55
C ASP A 671 6.35 -15.19 8.49
N PRO A 672 5.82 -14.56 9.55
CA PRO A 672 5.57 -13.12 9.56
C PRO A 672 6.83 -12.27 9.37
N GLN A 673 8.02 -12.78 9.72
CA GLN A 673 9.29 -12.08 9.48
C GLN A 673 9.63 -12.04 7.97
N ILE A 674 9.20 -13.03 7.20
CA ILE A 674 9.35 -13.10 5.75
C ILE A 674 8.25 -12.28 5.07
N ALA A 675 6.99 -12.47 5.49
CA ALA A 675 5.84 -11.82 4.89
C ALA A 675 5.85 -10.29 5.12
N PHE A 676 6.24 -9.86 6.32
CA PHE A 676 6.15 -8.47 6.79
C PHE A 676 7.44 -8.04 7.52
N PRO A 677 8.58 -7.93 6.83
CA PRO A 677 9.85 -7.59 7.47
C PRO A 677 9.85 -6.18 8.06
N GLY A 678 10.42 -6.05 9.27
CA GLY A 678 10.66 -4.77 9.93
C GLY A 678 9.39 -3.99 10.23
N GLN A 679 9.34 -2.73 9.77
CA GLN A 679 8.22 -1.80 10.03
C GLN A 679 6.89 -2.28 9.45
N ARG A 680 6.91 -3.10 8.40
CA ARG A 680 5.69 -3.63 7.78
C ARG A 680 4.83 -4.46 8.72
N ALA A 681 5.46 -5.18 9.67
CA ALA A 681 4.73 -5.92 10.70
C ALA A 681 3.78 -5.04 11.53
N TYR A 682 4.12 -3.76 11.72
CA TYR A 682 3.27 -2.78 12.40
C TYR A 682 2.22 -2.15 11.47
N GLU A 683 2.57 -1.95 10.21
CA GLU A 683 1.70 -1.29 9.24
C GLU A 683 0.51 -2.17 8.85
N VAL A 684 0.70 -3.49 8.78
CA VAL A 684 -0.37 -4.44 8.41
C VAL A 684 -1.38 -4.69 9.52
N VAL A 685 -1.06 -4.37 10.79
CA VAL A 685 -1.97 -4.61 11.93
C VAL A 685 -3.29 -3.87 11.75
N LYS A 686 -3.25 -2.58 11.42
CA LYS A 686 -4.48 -1.79 11.28
C LYS A 686 -5.41 -2.33 10.19
N PRO A 687 -4.97 -2.54 8.92
CA PRO A 687 -5.82 -3.14 7.89
C PRO A 687 -6.43 -4.50 8.27
N LEU A 688 -5.67 -5.34 8.96
CA LEU A 688 -6.16 -6.63 9.43
C LEU A 688 -7.22 -6.50 10.54
N CYS A 689 -7.03 -5.56 11.49
CA CYS A 689 -8.03 -5.25 12.52
C CYS A 689 -9.28 -4.58 11.94
N ASP A 690 -9.14 -3.80 10.87
CA ASP A 690 -10.27 -3.19 10.17
C ASP A 690 -11.08 -4.22 9.37
N LEU A 691 -10.43 -5.31 8.92
CA LEU A 691 -11.08 -6.44 8.25
C LEU A 691 -11.95 -7.28 9.22
N LEU A 692 -11.68 -7.25 10.51
CA LEU A 692 -12.47 -7.97 11.52
C LEU A 692 -13.82 -7.26 11.72
N HIS A 693 -14.87 -7.78 11.07
CA HIS A 693 -16.23 -7.26 11.18
C HIS A 693 -17.26 -8.36 10.87
N PRO A 694 -18.36 -8.46 11.64
CA PRO A 694 -19.38 -9.49 11.44
C PRO A 694 -20.11 -9.40 10.10
N ASP A 695 -20.22 -8.18 9.51
CA ASP A 695 -20.85 -7.97 8.20
C ASP A 695 -19.95 -8.40 7.02
N ILE A 696 -18.68 -8.71 7.28
CA ILE A 696 -17.76 -9.25 6.28
C ILE A 696 -17.86 -10.78 6.31
N GLU A 697 -17.75 -11.41 5.14
CA GLU A 697 -17.75 -12.88 5.01
C GLU A 697 -16.77 -13.57 5.97
N GLY A 698 -17.05 -14.82 6.33
CA GLY A 698 -16.27 -15.56 7.33
C GLY A 698 -14.80 -15.79 6.92
N LYS A 699 -14.52 -16.06 5.60
CA LYS A 699 -13.18 -16.38 5.11
C LYS A 699 -12.17 -15.23 5.29
N PRO A 700 -12.46 -13.96 4.93
CA PRO A 700 -11.60 -12.81 5.23
C PRO A 700 -11.31 -12.65 6.73
N ASN A 701 -12.34 -12.80 7.57
CA ASN A 701 -12.18 -12.72 9.03
C ASN A 701 -11.24 -13.81 9.55
N TYR A 702 -11.40 -15.04 9.07
CA TYR A 702 -10.57 -16.17 9.46
C TYR A 702 -9.10 -15.98 9.07
N ASP A 703 -8.82 -15.58 7.81
CA ASP A 703 -7.47 -15.31 7.34
C ASP A 703 -6.81 -14.16 8.11
N ALA A 704 -7.60 -13.13 8.50
CA ALA A 704 -7.12 -12.01 9.31
C ALA A 704 -6.75 -12.45 10.74
N LEU A 705 -7.60 -13.26 11.38
CA LEU A 705 -7.32 -13.82 12.72
C LEU A 705 -6.03 -14.64 12.70
N LEU A 706 -5.85 -15.53 11.71
CA LEU A 706 -4.63 -16.33 11.57
C LEU A 706 -3.38 -15.45 11.42
N THR A 707 -3.45 -14.45 10.55
CA THR A 707 -2.32 -13.55 10.31
C THR A 707 -2.00 -12.71 11.53
N LEU A 708 -3.01 -12.20 12.25
CA LEU A 708 -2.82 -11.47 13.52
C LEU A 708 -2.23 -12.38 14.60
N THR A 709 -2.63 -13.66 14.66
CA THR A 709 -2.05 -14.67 15.57
C THR A 709 -0.56 -14.86 15.30
N ASN A 710 -0.17 -15.01 14.02
CA ASN A 710 1.23 -15.11 13.63
C ASN A 710 2.02 -13.83 13.98
N LEU A 711 1.46 -12.67 13.71
CA LEU A 711 2.07 -11.37 14.07
C LEU A 711 2.21 -11.21 15.59
N ALA A 712 1.19 -11.57 16.36
CA ALA A 712 1.22 -11.49 17.83
C ALA A 712 2.28 -12.41 18.47
N SER A 713 2.71 -13.46 17.78
CA SER A 713 3.80 -14.32 18.23
C SER A 713 5.18 -13.67 18.14
N MET A 714 5.36 -12.61 17.31
CA MET A 714 6.67 -12.02 17.02
C MET A 714 7.27 -11.25 18.22
N SER A 715 6.48 -10.37 18.84
CA SER A 715 6.99 -9.50 19.90
C SER A 715 5.89 -8.76 20.68
N ASP A 716 6.21 -8.31 21.89
CA ASP A 716 5.32 -7.46 22.71
C ASP A 716 4.95 -6.15 22.05
N SER A 717 5.85 -5.59 21.25
CA SER A 717 5.58 -4.33 20.56
C SER A 717 4.48 -4.50 19.49
N VAL A 718 4.42 -5.63 18.80
CA VAL A 718 3.32 -5.96 17.87
C VAL A 718 2.02 -6.23 18.64
N ARG A 719 2.07 -6.96 19.77
CA ARG A 719 0.91 -7.17 20.63
C ARG A 719 0.31 -5.86 21.12
N ARG A 720 1.16 -4.91 21.59
CA ARG A 720 0.73 -3.55 21.98
C ARG A 720 0.12 -2.79 20.82
N ARG A 721 0.65 -2.97 19.60
CA ARG A 721 0.04 -2.37 18.41
C ARG A 721 -1.38 -2.87 18.17
N ILE A 722 -1.64 -4.17 18.31
CA ILE A 722 -2.97 -4.78 18.19
C ILE A 722 -3.92 -4.19 19.24
N LEU A 723 -3.49 -4.06 20.50
CA LEU A 723 -4.29 -3.43 21.56
C LEU A 723 -4.61 -1.96 21.24
N LYS A 724 -3.62 -1.21 20.72
CA LYS A 724 -3.79 0.21 20.37
C LYS A 724 -4.84 0.41 19.26
N GLU A 725 -4.96 -0.53 18.32
CA GLU A 725 -6.01 -0.51 17.28
C GLU A 725 -7.39 -0.91 17.80
N ARG A 726 -7.55 -1.14 19.12
CA ARG A 726 -8.81 -1.55 19.76
C ARG A 726 -9.41 -2.82 19.14
N ALA A 727 -8.55 -3.77 18.78
CA ALA A 727 -8.97 -5.00 18.13
C ALA A 727 -9.66 -5.99 19.10
N VAL A 728 -9.36 -5.94 20.41
CA VAL A 728 -9.86 -6.91 21.39
C VAL A 728 -11.38 -7.10 21.34
N PRO A 729 -12.23 -6.07 21.39
CA PRO A 729 -13.68 -6.27 21.31
C PRO A 729 -14.14 -6.97 20.04
N LYS A 730 -13.49 -6.68 18.90
CA LYS A 730 -13.80 -7.33 17.62
C LYS A 730 -13.38 -8.81 17.61
N ILE A 731 -12.23 -9.14 18.23
CA ILE A 731 -11.75 -10.52 18.34
C ILE A 731 -12.67 -11.31 19.27
N GLU A 732 -13.09 -10.71 20.39
CA GLU A 732 -14.01 -11.30 21.35
C GLU A 732 -15.38 -11.60 20.76
N GLU A 733 -15.86 -10.76 19.82
CA GLU A 733 -17.09 -11.02 19.10
C GLU A 733 -17.03 -12.36 18.35
N PHE A 734 -15.89 -12.68 17.72
CA PHE A 734 -15.67 -13.98 17.09
C PHE A 734 -15.37 -15.09 18.11
N TRP A 735 -14.93 -14.77 19.30
CA TRP A 735 -14.63 -15.75 20.34
C TRP A 735 -15.88 -16.30 21.02
N PHE A 736 -16.87 -15.47 21.32
CA PHE A 736 -18.06 -15.89 22.09
C PHE A 736 -19.42 -15.64 21.41
N MET A 737 -19.50 -14.83 20.33
CA MET A 737 -20.77 -14.50 19.68
C MET A 737 -21.01 -15.28 18.38
N THR A 738 -20.02 -15.96 17.81
CA THR A 738 -20.19 -16.73 16.57
C THR A 738 -20.38 -18.21 16.83
N ASP A 739 -21.22 -18.86 16.00
CA ASP A 739 -21.40 -20.30 15.99
C ASP A 739 -20.36 -21.02 15.09
N HIS A 740 -19.52 -20.28 14.37
CA HIS A 740 -18.49 -20.83 13.50
C HIS A 740 -17.27 -21.30 14.31
N GLU A 741 -17.13 -22.61 14.49
CA GLU A 741 -16.04 -23.24 15.25
C GLU A 741 -14.63 -22.79 14.84
N HIS A 742 -14.37 -22.66 13.53
CA HIS A 742 -13.08 -22.23 13.03
C HIS A 742 -12.75 -20.78 13.42
N LEU A 743 -13.74 -19.87 13.39
CA LEU A 743 -13.56 -18.49 13.81
C LEU A 743 -13.34 -18.40 15.32
N ARG A 744 -14.11 -19.14 16.11
CA ARG A 744 -13.94 -19.22 17.57
C ARG A 744 -12.54 -19.68 17.96
N GLY A 745 -12.07 -20.77 17.34
CA GLY A 745 -10.73 -21.31 17.59
C GLY A 745 -9.63 -20.32 17.21
N ALA A 746 -9.72 -19.68 16.04
CA ALA A 746 -8.74 -18.69 15.60
C ALA A 746 -8.71 -17.43 16.49
N ALA A 747 -9.89 -16.97 16.95
CA ALA A 747 -9.99 -15.86 17.90
C ALA A 747 -9.35 -16.21 19.24
N ALA A 748 -9.60 -17.43 19.75
CA ALA A 748 -8.98 -17.93 20.98
C ALA A 748 -7.44 -17.96 20.88
N GLU A 749 -6.89 -18.47 19.77
CA GLU A 749 -5.44 -18.50 19.55
C GLU A 749 -4.81 -17.10 19.55
N LEU A 750 -5.47 -16.12 18.95
CA LEU A 750 -5.01 -14.73 18.97
C LEU A 750 -5.06 -14.13 20.37
N LEU A 751 -6.17 -14.30 21.10
CA LEU A 751 -6.32 -13.84 22.49
C LEU A 751 -5.31 -14.52 23.42
N LEU A 752 -5.02 -15.79 23.22
CA LEU A 752 -3.96 -16.51 23.94
C LEU A 752 -2.59 -15.84 23.74
N ASN A 753 -2.24 -15.50 22.50
CA ASN A 753 -0.97 -14.80 22.22
C ASN A 753 -0.92 -13.40 22.87
N LEU A 754 -2.06 -12.72 23.01
CA LEU A 754 -2.14 -11.44 23.71
C LEU A 754 -1.97 -11.57 25.24
N LEU A 755 -2.32 -12.73 25.86
CA LEU A 755 -2.13 -12.96 27.29
C LEU A 755 -0.67 -12.90 27.75
N PHE A 756 0.30 -13.08 26.85
CA PHE A 756 1.71 -12.88 27.13
C PHE A 756 2.12 -11.42 27.33
N LEU A 757 1.17 -10.47 27.19
CA LEU A 757 1.37 -9.07 27.47
C LEU A 757 0.74 -8.71 28.83
N ASP A 758 1.55 -8.22 29.75
CA ASP A 758 1.13 -7.90 31.13
C ASP A 758 -0.14 -7.02 31.22
N GLU A 759 -0.27 -6.07 30.30
CA GLU A 759 -1.41 -5.16 30.24
C GLU A 759 -2.71 -5.92 29.96
N PHE A 760 -2.69 -6.84 28.99
CA PHE A 760 -3.85 -7.64 28.63
C PHE A 760 -4.12 -8.75 29.63
N PHE A 761 -3.07 -9.35 30.20
CA PHE A 761 -3.19 -10.33 31.29
C PHE A 761 -3.94 -9.71 32.49
N LYS A 762 -3.49 -8.55 32.97
CA LYS A 762 -4.12 -7.84 34.09
C LYS A 762 -5.57 -7.43 33.80
N ASP A 763 -5.86 -7.03 32.56
CA ASP A 763 -7.24 -6.72 32.14
C ASP A 763 -8.12 -7.98 32.08
N THR A 764 -7.55 -9.13 31.72
CA THR A 764 -8.26 -10.41 31.68
C THR A 764 -8.62 -10.91 33.10
N VAL A 765 -7.70 -10.79 34.06
CA VAL A 765 -7.93 -11.22 35.45
C VAL A 765 -8.59 -10.15 36.34
N ARG A 766 -8.88 -8.97 35.79
CA ARG A 766 -9.52 -7.87 36.53
C ARG A 766 -10.93 -8.27 37.03
N PRO A 767 -11.30 -7.95 38.27
CA PRO A 767 -12.66 -8.16 38.78
C PRO A 767 -13.73 -7.47 37.90
N GLY A 768 -14.83 -8.19 37.66
CA GLY A 768 -15.96 -7.68 36.85
C GLY A 768 -15.84 -7.93 35.34
N THR A 769 -14.85 -8.70 34.87
CA THR A 769 -14.77 -9.21 33.49
C THR A 769 -15.10 -10.69 33.44
N ASP A 770 -15.82 -11.16 32.42
CA ASP A 770 -16.14 -12.57 32.22
C ASP A 770 -15.02 -13.35 31.49
N ARG A 771 -13.95 -12.68 31.08
CA ARG A 771 -12.87 -13.30 30.30
C ARG A 771 -12.24 -14.50 30.98
N LEU A 772 -11.87 -14.35 32.26
CA LEU A 772 -11.28 -15.40 33.05
C LEU A 772 -12.21 -16.62 33.13
N LYS A 773 -13.49 -16.40 33.41
CA LYS A 773 -14.52 -17.44 33.46
C LYS A 773 -14.68 -18.13 32.11
N LEU A 774 -14.74 -17.39 31.01
CA LEU A 774 -14.88 -17.96 29.65
C LEU A 774 -13.68 -18.83 29.28
N TRP A 775 -12.45 -18.42 29.60
CA TRP A 775 -11.27 -19.25 29.36
C TRP A 775 -11.33 -20.60 30.07
N VAL A 776 -11.78 -20.61 31.30
CA VAL A 776 -11.90 -21.85 32.10
C VAL A 776 -13.01 -22.73 31.51
N LEU A 777 -14.17 -22.16 31.15
CA LEU A 777 -15.29 -22.93 30.59
C LEU A 777 -14.93 -23.53 29.22
N TYR A 778 -14.27 -22.74 28.36
CA TYR A 778 -13.85 -23.22 27.04
C TYR A 778 -12.70 -24.24 27.08
N ALA A 779 -11.99 -24.33 28.18
CA ALA A 779 -10.99 -25.37 28.37
C ALA A 779 -11.61 -26.77 28.52
N ALA A 780 -12.91 -26.87 28.80
CA ALA A 780 -13.67 -28.13 28.90
C ALA A 780 -14.53 -28.42 27.64
N GLU A 781 -14.43 -27.58 26.58
CA GLU A 781 -15.20 -27.73 25.34
C GLU A 781 -14.69 -28.91 24.49
N GLU A 782 -15.60 -29.53 23.71
CA GLU A 782 -15.26 -30.65 22.82
C GLU A 782 -14.46 -30.20 21.57
N ASN A 783 -14.61 -28.94 21.15
CA ASN A 783 -13.86 -28.41 20.00
C ASN A 783 -12.35 -28.38 20.28
N GLU A 784 -11.62 -29.26 19.62
CA GLU A 784 -10.21 -29.54 19.87
C GLU A 784 -9.34 -28.25 19.78
N ARG A 785 -9.58 -27.39 18.76
CA ARG A 785 -8.80 -26.20 18.56
C ARG A 785 -9.06 -25.14 19.63
N LEU A 786 -10.33 -24.94 19.97
CA LEU A 786 -10.74 -24.03 21.05
C LEU A 786 -10.21 -24.50 22.39
N ALA A 787 -10.39 -25.79 22.72
CA ALA A 787 -9.92 -26.40 23.96
C ALA A 787 -8.39 -26.34 24.10
N ARG A 788 -7.63 -26.56 23.03
CA ARG A 788 -6.15 -26.39 23.03
C ARG A 788 -5.71 -24.98 23.36
N ALA A 789 -6.37 -23.97 22.79
CA ALA A 789 -6.08 -22.57 23.10
C ALA A 789 -6.51 -22.22 24.53
N ALA A 790 -7.69 -22.66 24.93
CA ALA A 790 -8.26 -22.35 26.24
C ALA A 790 -7.52 -23.05 27.39
N THR A 791 -7.10 -24.30 27.22
CA THR A 791 -6.27 -24.99 28.23
C THR A 791 -4.88 -24.37 28.36
N ALA A 792 -4.31 -23.87 27.27
CA ALA A 792 -3.06 -23.11 27.34
C ALA A 792 -3.25 -21.78 28.08
N ALA A 793 -4.33 -21.05 27.80
CA ALA A 793 -4.68 -19.82 28.52
C ALA A 793 -4.92 -20.11 30.00
N PHE A 794 -5.65 -21.18 30.32
CA PHE A 794 -5.88 -21.64 31.70
C PHE A 794 -4.57 -21.89 32.43
N ALA A 795 -3.61 -22.59 31.80
CA ALA A 795 -2.29 -22.81 32.40
C ALA A 795 -1.54 -21.50 32.68
N VAL A 796 -1.61 -20.51 31.79
CA VAL A 796 -0.98 -19.21 31.99
C VAL A 796 -1.69 -18.38 33.06
N LEU A 797 -3.02 -18.32 33.04
CA LEU A 797 -3.83 -17.54 33.97
C LEU A 797 -3.73 -18.03 35.41
N THR A 798 -3.53 -19.34 35.59
CA THR A 798 -3.41 -19.99 36.93
C THR A 798 -2.03 -19.81 37.57
N GLU A 799 -1.09 -19.11 36.94
CA GLU A 799 0.13 -18.64 37.61
C GLU A 799 -0.16 -17.50 38.62
N ASP A 800 -1.30 -16.80 38.45
CA ASP A 800 -1.74 -15.72 39.33
C ASP A 800 -2.67 -16.26 40.45
N VAL A 801 -2.29 -16.00 41.71
CA VAL A 801 -3.02 -16.49 42.89
C VAL A 801 -4.40 -15.86 43.02
N ASP A 802 -4.56 -14.61 42.68
CA ASP A 802 -5.84 -13.92 42.81
C ASP A 802 -6.79 -14.35 41.69
N ALA A 803 -6.29 -14.67 40.49
CA ALA A 803 -7.05 -15.33 39.45
C ALA A 803 -7.54 -16.71 39.88
N ASN A 804 -6.71 -17.48 40.56
CA ASN A 804 -7.07 -18.79 41.08
C ASN A 804 -8.25 -18.71 42.08
N ARG A 805 -8.23 -17.79 43.05
CA ARG A 805 -9.34 -17.55 43.99
C ARG A 805 -10.63 -17.18 43.27
N ARG A 806 -10.53 -16.27 42.26
CA ARG A 806 -11.69 -15.86 41.45
C ARG A 806 -12.31 -17.01 40.66
N ILE A 807 -11.53 -17.93 40.13
CA ILE A 807 -12.07 -19.11 39.43
C ILE A 807 -13.04 -19.88 40.32
N PHE A 808 -12.70 -20.07 41.59
CA PHE A 808 -13.57 -20.77 42.56
C PHE A 808 -14.78 -19.93 43.01
N GLU A 809 -14.64 -18.60 43.03
CA GLU A 809 -15.74 -17.71 43.41
C GLU A 809 -16.75 -17.53 42.26
N ASP A 810 -16.26 -17.37 41.02
CA ASP A 810 -17.07 -17.04 39.85
C ASP A 810 -17.68 -18.27 39.16
N ILE A 811 -17.05 -19.46 39.29
CA ILE A 811 -17.50 -20.70 38.61
C ILE A 811 -17.94 -21.73 39.66
N LYS A 812 -19.23 -21.77 39.95
CA LYS A 812 -19.76 -22.72 40.96
C LYS A 812 -19.63 -24.17 40.52
N SER A 813 -19.63 -24.46 39.22
CA SER A 813 -19.43 -25.79 38.63
C SER A 813 -17.96 -26.11 38.32
N TRP A 814 -17.01 -25.44 39.01
CA TRP A 814 -15.60 -25.69 38.77
C TRP A 814 -15.19 -27.17 38.96
N PRO A 815 -15.79 -27.97 39.87
CA PRO A 815 -15.38 -29.37 39.99
C PRO A 815 -15.67 -30.20 38.73
N GLU A 816 -16.84 -30.02 38.14
CA GLU A 816 -17.24 -30.64 36.86
C GLU A 816 -16.35 -30.20 35.73
N VAL A 817 -16.12 -28.87 35.57
CA VAL A 817 -15.28 -28.29 34.55
C VAL A 817 -13.84 -28.81 34.65
N PHE A 818 -13.25 -28.82 35.85
CA PHE A 818 -11.88 -29.33 36.05
C PHE A 818 -11.78 -30.84 35.80
N LYS A 819 -12.83 -31.59 36.09
CA LYS A 819 -12.90 -32.99 35.76
C LYS A 819 -12.85 -33.21 34.25
N GLU A 820 -13.63 -32.46 33.48
CA GLU A 820 -13.64 -32.55 32.02
C GLU A 820 -12.31 -32.11 31.41
N ILE A 821 -11.74 -31.00 31.89
CA ILE A 821 -10.38 -30.57 31.52
C ILE A 821 -9.35 -31.68 31.76
N ALA A 822 -9.38 -32.31 32.95
CA ALA A 822 -8.45 -33.40 33.30
C ALA A 822 -8.65 -34.67 32.49
N MET A 823 -9.85 -34.89 31.96
CA MET A 823 -10.21 -36.07 31.14
C MET A 823 -10.21 -35.80 29.67
N HIS A 824 -9.77 -34.63 29.22
CA HIS A 824 -9.83 -34.23 27.82
C HIS A 824 -9.23 -35.28 26.87
N GLU A 825 -9.85 -35.52 25.73
CA GLU A 825 -9.42 -36.53 24.75
C GLU A 825 -8.08 -36.18 24.10
N ASP A 826 -7.86 -34.89 23.72
CA ASP A 826 -6.59 -34.41 23.16
C ASP A 826 -5.48 -34.41 24.26
N PRO A 827 -4.38 -35.16 24.05
CA PRO A 827 -3.30 -35.30 25.03
C PRO A 827 -2.63 -33.96 25.40
N GLU A 828 -2.54 -33.01 24.47
CA GLU A 828 -1.90 -31.72 24.71
C GLU A 828 -2.82 -30.77 25.48
N ALA A 829 -4.10 -30.72 25.17
CA ALA A 829 -5.11 -30.00 25.94
C ALA A 829 -5.19 -30.57 27.39
N GLN A 830 -5.23 -31.92 27.55
CA GLN A 830 -5.17 -32.57 28.83
C GLN A 830 -3.92 -32.18 29.64
N ARG A 831 -2.74 -32.19 29.01
CA ARG A 831 -1.47 -31.83 29.68
C ARG A 831 -1.50 -30.38 30.19
N ARG A 832 -1.95 -29.44 29.34
CA ARG A 832 -2.05 -28.01 29.69
C ARG A 832 -3.10 -27.76 30.78
N GLY A 833 -4.24 -28.39 30.64
CA GLY A 833 -5.30 -28.32 31.66
C GLY A 833 -4.85 -28.83 33.03
N LEU A 834 -4.17 -29.98 33.08
CA LEU A 834 -3.58 -30.50 34.31
C LEU A 834 -2.46 -29.62 34.87
N MET A 835 -1.71 -28.92 34.00
CA MET A 835 -0.73 -27.92 34.43
C MET A 835 -1.42 -26.76 35.17
N GLY A 836 -2.55 -26.27 34.65
CA GLY A 836 -3.35 -25.25 35.32
C GLY A 836 -3.89 -25.71 36.68
N ILE A 837 -4.42 -26.94 36.75
CA ILE A 837 -4.89 -27.51 38.02
C ILE A 837 -3.73 -27.66 39.02
N ALA A 838 -2.54 -28.07 38.55
CA ALA A 838 -1.35 -28.16 39.41
C ALA A 838 -0.91 -26.79 39.94
N ASN A 839 -0.94 -25.74 39.10
CA ASN A 839 -0.64 -24.38 39.52
C ASN A 839 -1.59 -23.90 40.63
N ILE A 840 -2.89 -24.15 40.48
CA ILE A 840 -3.90 -23.83 41.53
C ILE A 840 -3.58 -24.54 42.84
N MET A 841 -3.29 -25.85 42.79
CA MET A 841 -3.00 -26.64 43.99
C MET A 841 -1.68 -26.23 44.67
N GLU A 842 -0.72 -25.71 43.93
CA GLU A 842 0.54 -25.19 44.49
C GLU A 842 0.40 -23.77 45.06
N SER A 843 -0.57 -23.00 44.59
CA SER A 843 -0.69 -21.57 44.89
C SER A 843 -1.33 -21.25 46.26
N ASP A 844 -2.30 -22.02 46.73
CA ASP A 844 -3.10 -21.72 47.91
C ASP A 844 -3.57 -23.03 48.61
N GLU A 845 -3.32 -23.15 49.92
CA GLU A 845 -3.66 -24.31 50.72
C GLU A 845 -5.18 -24.60 50.76
N LYS A 846 -6.00 -23.54 50.80
CA LYS A 846 -7.45 -23.65 50.83
C LYS A 846 -7.97 -24.21 49.52
N LEU A 847 -7.51 -23.64 48.40
CA LEU A 847 -7.91 -24.10 47.05
C LEU A 847 -7.46 -25.55 46.80
N CYS A 848 -6.24 -25.89 47.25
CA CYS A 848 -5.77 -27.29 47.23
C CYS A 848 -6.68 -28.24 48.00
N SER A 849 -7.09 -27.87 49.23
CA SER A 849 -8.02 -28.64 50.06
C SER A 849 -9.38 -28.83 49.39
N GLU A 850 -9.91 -27.77 48.69
CA GLU A 850 -11.16 -27.87 47.97
C GLU A 850 -11.05 -28.83 46.77
N VAL A 851 -9.97 -28.79 46.01
CA VAL A 851 -9.72 -29.73 44.90
C VAL A 851 -9.60 -31.15 45.39
N VAL A 852 -8.88 -31.38 46.48
CA VAL A 852 -8.74 -32.72 47.10
C VAL A 852 -10.08 -33.27 47.62
N ALA A 853 -10.96 -32.40 48.12
CA ALA A 853 -12.31 -32.77 48.56
C ALA A 853 -13.28 -33.10 47.42
N SER A 854 -12.94 -32.76 46.19
CA SER A 854 -13.76 -32.90 44.98
C SER A 854 -13.52 -34.23 44.23
N GLU A 855 -14.35 -34.50 43.21
CA GLU A 855 -14.15 -35.62 42.28
C GLU A 855 -12.84 -35.51 41.44
N VAL A 856 -12.32 -34.29 41.24
CA VAL A 856 -11.08 -34.04 40.51
C VAL A 856 -9.90 -34.82 41.09
N PHE A 857 -9.83 -34.92 42.40
CA PHE A 857 -8.77 -35.69 43.06
C PHE A 857 -8.73 -37.18 42.61
N ARG A 858 -9.90 -37.84 42.47
CA ARG A 858 -10.00 -39.23 41.98
C ARG A 858 -9.48 -39.32 40.54
N VAL A 859 -9.78 -38.34 39.71
CA VAL A 859 -9.30 -38.27 38.32
C VAL A 859 -7.78 -38.12 38.28
N LEU A 860 -7.21 -37.23 39.08
CA LEU A 860 -5.75 -37.05 39.17
C LEU A 860 -5.04 -38.35 39.57
N VAL A 861 -5.57 -39.06 40.57
CA VAL A 861 -5.01 -40.38 40.99
C VAL A 861 -5.15 -41.40 39.87
N ALA A 862 -6.27 -41.46 39.16
CA ALA A 862 -6.46 -42.37 38.03
C ALA A 862 -5.49 -42.11 36.88
N ILE A 863 -5.27 -40.85 36.54
CA ILE A 863 -4.33 -40.46 35.46
C ILE A 863 -2.89 -40.89 35.82
N THR A 864 -2.46 -40.79 37.08
CA THR A 864 -1.12 -41.20 37.47
C THR A 864 -0.90 -42.72 37.34
N LYS A 865 -1.97 -43.53 37.45
CA LYS A 865 -1.90 -44.99 37.29
C LYS A 865 -2.01 -45.41 35.84
N LEU A 866 -2.99 -44.89 35.10
CA LEU A 866 -3.30 -45.31 33.72
C LEU A 866 -2.33 -44.72 32.70
N GLY A 867 -1.82 -43.52 32.94
CA GLY A 867 -0.95 -42.81 32.04
C GLY A 867 0.49 -43.30 31.97
N ALA A 868 0.95 -44.12 32.96
CA ALA A 868 2.32 -44.63 33.02
C ALA A 868 2.74 -45.54 31.83
N SER A 869 1.77 -46.11 31.09
CA SER A 869 1.99 -46.98 29.96
C SER A 869 1.77 -46.32 28.60
N ASN A 870 1.31 -45.07 28.54
CA ASN A 870 1.00 -44.33 27.28
C ASN A 870 1.94 -43.17 27.11
N GLU A 871 2.88 -43.29 26.14
CA GLU A 871 3.89 -42.24 25.84
C GLU A 871 3.23 -40.92 25.48
N ALA A 872 2.11 -40.91 24.71
CA ALA A 872 1.40 -39.70 24.32
C ALA A 872 0.81 -38.89 25.50
N ARG A 873 0.52 -39.60 26.64
CA ARG A 873 -0.03 -38.99 27.87
C ARG A 873 0.98 -38.84 29.00
N LYS A 874 2.26 -39.08 28.75
CA LYS A 874 3.32 -38.96 29.74
C LYS A 874 3.37 -37.59 30.39
N GLY A 875 3.30 -36.52 29.56
CA GLY A 875 3.27 -35.14 30.05
C GLY A 875 2.05 -34.82 30.94
N ALA A 876 0.88 -35.35 30.62
CA ALA A 876 -0.31 -35.25 31.46
C ALA A 876 -0.13 -35.97 32.81
N THR A 877 0.46 -37.16 32.78
CA THR A 877 0.79 -37.93 34.00
C THR A 877 1.78 -37.18 34.90
N GLU A 878 2.78 -36.51 34.35
CA GLU A 878 3.73 -35.70 35.10
C GLU A 878 3.05 -34.52 35.82
N GLN A 879 2.12 -33.81 35.13
CA GLN A 879 1.37 -32.72 35.75
C GLN A 879 0.41 -33.22 36.85
N ALA A 880 -0.25 -34.34 36.64
CA ALA A 880 -1.08 -34.95 37.68
C ALA A 880 -0.26 -35.34 38.92
N LYS A 881 0.96 -35.88 38.74
CA LYS A 881 1.90 -36.15 39.86
C LYS A 881 2.32 -34.87 40.56
N ARG A 882 2.59 -33.79 39.81
CA ARG A 882 2.93 -32.47 40.36
C ARG A 882 1.80 -31.92 41.24
N ALA A 883 0.55 -32.00 40.77
CA ALA A 883 -0.64 -31.61 41.52
C ALA A 883 -0.78 -32.41 42.87
N LEU A 884 -0.62 -33.75 42.80
CA LEU A 884 -0.69 -34.59 44.01
C LEU A 884 0.47 -34.33 44.98
N ALA A 885 1.69 -34.10 44.46
CA ALA A 885 2.85 -33.76 45.30
C ALA A 885 2.68 -32.40 46.02
N ALA A 886 1.96 -31.44 45.41
CA ALA A 886 1.59 -30.18 46.08
C ALA A 886 0.68 -30.44 47.29
N ALA A 887 -0.34 -31.28 47.15
CA ALA A 887 -1.23 -31.67 48.26
C ALA A 887 -0.52 -32.45 49.37
N GLU A 888 0.46 -33.31 49.03
CA GLU A 888 1.32 -33.99 50.02
C GLU A 888 2.23 -32.99 50.77
N LYS A 889 2.83 -32.06 50.06
CA LYS A 889 3.72 -31.02 50.63
C LYS A 889 2.98 -30.10 51.60
N LEU A 890 1.72 -29.77 51.30
CA LEU A 890 0.84 -28.98 52.16
C LEU A 890 0.24 -29.79 53.31
N GLY A 891 0.48 -31.10 53.37
CA GLY A 891 -0.02 -31.99 54.44
C GLY A 891 -1.52 -32.29 54.36
N ILE A 892 -2.20 -31.97 53.24
CA ILE A 892 -3.63 -32.18 53.03
C ILE A 892 -3.91 -33.65 52.79
N ILE A 893 -3.02 -34.36 52.09
CA ILE A 893 -3.06 -35.80 51.91
C ILE A 893 -1.83 -36.45 52.54
N ARG A 894 -2.00 -37.69 53.05
CA ARG A 894 -0.89 -38.51 53.60
C ARG A 894 -0.53 -39.60 52.57
N PRO A 895 0.69 -40.08 52.52
CA PRO A 895 1.07 -41.21 51.63
C PRO A 895 0.18 -42.43 51.81
N THR A 896 -0.27 -42.70 53.06
CA THR A 896 -1.20 -43.76 53.38
C THR A 896 -2.62 -43.60 52.83
N ASP A 897 -3.08 -42.35 52.69
CA ASP A 897 -4.40 -42.05 52.10
C ASP A 897 -4.40 -42.28 50.62
N ARG A 898 -3.29 -41.99 49.93
CA ARG A 898 -3.05 -42.29 48.54
C ARG A 898 -3.10 -43.81 48.28
N GLU A 899 -2.46 -44.64 49.12
CA GLU A 899 -2.49 -46.09 49.01
C GLU A 899 -3.87 -46.66 49.28
N LEU A 900 -4.65 -46.10 50.23
CA LEU A 900 -6.02 -46.53 50.53
C LEU A 900 -6.98 -46.24 49.38
N TYR A 901 -6.87 -45.04 48.77
CA TYR A 901 -7.62 -44.68 47.57
C TYR A 901 -7.23 -45.57 46.38
N GLU A 902 -5.99 -45.91 46.28
CA GLU A 902 -5.47 -46.82 45.29
C GLU A 902 -6.04 -48.23 45.40
N ARG A 903 -6.39 -48.66 46.63
CA ARG A 903 -7.05 -49.94 46.91
C ARG A 903 -8.55 -49.91 46.66
N THR A 904 -9.25 -48.86 47.03
CA THR A 904 -10.70 -48.71 46.80
C THR A 904 -11.07 -48.51 45.32
N ALA A 905 -10.25 -47.86 44.51
CA ALA A 905 -10.47 -47.75 43.07
C ALA A 905 -10.36 -49.07 42.29
N LYS A 906 -9.68 -50.08 42.88
CA LYS A 906 -9.65 -51.45 42.35
C LYS A 906 -10.95 -52.24 42.53
N VAL A 907 -11.83 -51.75 43.39
CA VAL A 907 -13.10 -52.49 43.80
C VAL A 907 -14.29 -52.03 42.98
N SER A 908 -14.18 -50.91 42.21
CA SER A 908 -15.28 -50.35 41.42
C SER A 908 -15.21 -50.62 39.91
N THR A 909 -14.45 -51.60 39.45
CA THR A 909 -14.63 -52.18 38.10
C THR A 909 -15.88 -53.07 38.12
N ILE A 910 -17.00 -52.48 37.70
CA ILE A 910 -18.23 -53.21 37.35
C ILE A 910 -17.89 -54.10 36.16
N PRO A 911 -18.23 -55.36 36.12
CA PRO A 911 -18.07 -56.17 34.94
C PRO A 911 -18.99 -55.65 33.82
N GLU A 912 -18.46 -55.53 32.64
CA GLU A 912 -19.25 -55.36 31.41
C GLU A 912 -20.17 -56.59 31.25
N GLU A 913 -21.49 -56.36 31.29
CA GLU A 913 -22.49 -57.18 30.60
C GLU A 913 -23.07 -56.46 29.43
#